data_fe78e276dfc47dd76126906a186c32fe
#
_entry.id   fe78e276dfc47dd76126906a186c32fe
#
_cell.length_a   1.000
_cell.length_b   1.000
_cell.length_c   1.000
_cell.angle_alpha   90.00
_cell.angle_beta   90.00
_cell.angle_gamma   90.00
#
_symmetry.space_group_name_H-M   'P 1'
#
loop_
_entity.id
_entity.type
_entity.pdbx_description
1 polymer ?
#
loop_
_entity_poly.entity_id
_entity_poly.type
_entity_poly.pdbx_seq_one_letter_code
_entity_poly.pdbx_strand_id
1 'polypeptide(L)'
;MSKPTAFPLDESKLPFEIPKDAVLREKIVKLGQMITDRIPAKNRPLTAEDPEYWGLASIVTDEMADVALKMKVRKPMTLPEIVKATGKTAEELEPLLYKMSCVGLLEYNWENPRREKQYVLPMFVPGSAEFFNMNKQQIAEHPEVTAFFERMTFLPLEHITAMVPPGGAGIGMHVIPVEKAIETENQSLDIEHISHWLKKYEGKYAAGPCSCRMSRAAMGEGCGDDPDDWCIGVGDMADYLVETHKGHYITYDEVMQILQKAEDNGFVHQITNIDGENKIFAICNCNVNVCNALRTSQLFNTPNMSRSAYVAKVEKENCVACGRCVEYCPAGAVKLGQKLCTKSGPIVYPRQELPDATKWGPEKWAIDYRDKNRINCYDTGTAPCKTACPAHIAVQGYLKMAAQGRYRDALALIKKENPFPAVCGRICNRRCEDACTRGTIDQAVAIDAAKKFIAQQDLNAESRYVPPVVQPSLQGLWKQKIAIIGGGPAGLSCAYFLALQGYKPTVFEKNPHPGGMLRYGIPSFKLEKDVIDAEIEILKELGVEIRCGVEVGKEVTLADLRADGYKAFYLAIGCQGGRKAGVPGEEAAGIQTAVNLLRTVGDDENYKMSGRTVVIGGGNVAIDAARVSLRCGADAVTMVCLEPRDGMPASAEEIAEAEEEGTAIRCGYGPKEFVTENGHVTAVVLKKCTGLYNPEGRFAPTYDENDTITLPCDNVVLSIGQCIEWGDLLDGEAVELGRGQGAVADPVTYQTAQPDVFVGGDVYTGPRFAIDAIAAGKQGAVSIHRFVQPNTSMTIGRNRREFFELDKGNLSIGEYDHTPRQQAAVDEHIDAHRSFRDAHLTLTETQVRAETARCLGCGASVVDPNKCIGCGVCTTKCEFDAIHLHRDLPQCSKMVKSEDKFKAILPYMAKREIKIRFAKKGK
;
A
#
# COMPACT_ATOMS: atom_id res chain seq x y z
N MET A 1 -15.40 -20.17 34.02
CA MET A 1 -15.03 -19.01 33.21
C MET A 1 -14.81 -19.50 31.77
N SER A 2 -15.58 -19.00 30.82
CA SER A 2 -15.33 -19.25 29.40
C SER A 2 -13.93 -18.71 29.07
N LYS A 3 -13.08 -19.52 28.43
CA LYS A 3 -11.80 -19.00 27.89
C LYS A 3 -12.11 -17.83 26.97
N PRO A 4 -11.44 -16.68 27.11
CA PRO A 4 -11.64 -15.58 26.22
C PRO A 4 -11.35 -16.03 24.79
N THR A 5 -12.23 -15.71 23.86
CA THR A 5 -11.95 -15.88 22.42
C THR A 5 -10.88 -14.86 22.00
N ALA A 6 -10.01 -15.24 21.09
CA ALA A 6 -8.95 -14.34 20.60
C ALA A 6 -9.51 -13.05 20.00
N PHE A 7 -10.69 -13.13 19.42
CA PHE A 7 -11.35 -12.03 18.70
C PHE A 7 -12.82 -12.00 19.12
N PRO A 8 -13.13 -11.46 20.29
CA PRO A 8 -14.50 -11.22 20.69
C PRO A 8 -15.17 -10.30 19.67
N LEU A 9 -16.42 -10.60 19.34
CA LEU A 9 -17.22 -9.70 18.53
C LEU A 9 -17.37 -8.38 19.29
N ASP A 10 -16.93 -7.28 18.71
CA ASP A 10 -17.13 -5.95 19.29
C ASP A 10 -18.53 -5.47 18.95
N GLU A 11 -19.47 -5.67 19.86
CA GLU A 11 -20.87 -5.32 19.67
C GLU A 11 -21.07 -3.85 19.35
N SER A 12 -20.20 -2.97 19.83
CA SER A 12 -20.29 -1.52 19.56
C SER A 12 -20.03 -1.14 18.10
N LYS A 13 -19.40 -2.03 17.35
CA LYS A 13 -19.08 -1.84 15.92
C LYS A 13 -20.03 -2.59 14.99
N LEU A 14 -20.99 -3.32 15.52
CA LEU A 14 -21.94 -4.03 14.68
C LEU A 14 -22.92 -3.03 14.02
N PRO A 15 -23.25 -3.21 12.75
CA PRO A 15 -24.26 -2.38 12.06
C PRO A 15 -25.71 -2.72 12.45
N PHE A 16 -25.91 -3.55 13.47
CA PHE A 16 -27.21 -4.02 13.97
C PHE A 16 -27.13 -4.32 15.46
N GLU A 17 -28.29 -4.37 16.12
CA GLU A 17 -28.38 -4.81 17.52
C GLU A 17 -28.62 -6.31 17.61
N ILE A 18 -27.85 -6.99 18.44
CA ILE A 18 -28.07 -8.42 18.72
C ILE A 18 -29.36 -8.57 19.52
N PRO A 19 -30.33 -9.42 19.10
CA PRO A 19 -31.60 -9.57 19.79
C PRO A 19 -31.44 -10.40 21.07
N LYS A 20 -30.94 -9.79 22.14
CA LYS A 20 -30.64 -10.45 23.43
C LYS A 20 -31.86 -10.99 24.15
N ASP A 21 -33.02 -10.35 23.96
CA ASP A 21 -34.29 -10.72 24.63
C ASP A 21 -35.22 -11.55 23.75
N ALA A 22 -34.75 -12.04 22.61
CA ALA A 22 -35.57 -12.85 21.72
C ALA A 22 -35.94 -14.20 22.34
N VAL A 23 -37.21 -14.59 22.22
CA VAL A 23 -37.68 -15.94 22.64
C VAL A 23 -36.97 -16.98 21.74
N LEU A 24 -36.27 -17.92 22.40
CA LEU A 24 -35.55 -18.97 21.67
C LEU A 24 -36.52 -19.89 20.92
N ARG A 25 -36.28 -19.99 19.62
CA ARG A 25 -36.97 -20.90 18.70
C ARG A 25 -36.22 -22.24 18.73
N GLU A 26 -36.79 -23.24 19.39
CA GLU A 26 -36.12 -24.51 19.65
C GLU A 26 -35.59 -25.21 18.37
N LYS A 27 -36.35 -25.12 17.26
CA LYS A 27 -35.96 -25.71 15.98
C LYS A 27 -34.71 -25.06 15.40
N ILE A 28 -34.60 -23.73 15.52
CA ILE A 28 -33.42 -22.98 15.05
C ILE A 28 -32.21 -23.31 15.91
N VAL A 29 -32.38 -23.43 17.22
CA VAL A 29 -31.30 -23.86 18.12
C VAL A 29 -30.78 -25.26 17.71
N LYS A 30 -31.67 -26.22 17.47
CA LYS A 30 -31.29 -27.57 17.01
C LYS A 30 -30.59 -27.55 15.65
N LEU A 31 -31.09 -26.74 14.71
CA LEU A 31 -30.48 -26.59 13.39
C LEU A 31 -29.09 -25.95 13.48
N GLY A 32 -28.93 -24.85 14.22
CA GLY A 32 -27.64 -24.22 14.47
C GLY A 32 -26.63 -25.20 15.08
N GLN A 33 -27.07 -26.04 16.00
CA GLN A 33 -26.26 -27.10 16.57
C GLN A 33 -25.84 -28.16 15.54
N MET A 34 -26.70 -28.51 14.61
CA MET A 34 -26.46 -29.52 13.60
C MET A 34 -25.50 -29.07 12.52
N ILE A 35 -25.67 -27.86 11.98
CA ILE A 35 -24.88 -27.38 10.82
C ILE A 35 -23.50 -26.82 11.19
N THR A 36 -23.32 -26.35 12.41
CA THR A 36 -22.05 -25.73 12.83
C THR A 36 -20.95 -26.72 13.19
N ASP A 37 -21.19 -28.01 12.95
CA ASP A 37 -20.23 -29.12 13.11
C ASP A 37 -19.38 -28.97 14.38
N ARG A 38 -20.04 -29.09 15.51
CA ARG A 38 -19.47 -28.74 16.81
C ARG A 38 -18.19 -29.51 17.13
N ILE A 39 -17.17 -28.77 17.28
CA ILE A 39 -16.03 -29.20 18.11
C ILE A 39 -16.50 -29.22 19.54
N PRO A 40 -16.19 -30.30 20.32
CA PRO A 40 -16.77 -30.55 21.63
C PRO A 40 -16.58 -29.51 22.72
N ALA A 41 -16.11 -28.29 22.36
CA ALA A 41 -15.72 -27.25 23.31
C ALA A 41 -16.88 -26.45 23.93
N LYS A 42 -18.10 -26.57 23.41
CA LYS A 42 -19.29 -25.92 23.95
C LYS A 42 -20.22 -26.93 24.65
N ASN A 43 -19.94 -27.19 25.90
CA ASN A 43 -20.79 -28.02 26.77
C ASN A 43 -21.96 -27.22 27.38
N ARG A 44 -22.38 -26.11 26.77
CA ARG A 44 -23.53 -25.31 27.26
C ARG A 44 -24.62 -25.23 26.22
N PRO A 45 -25.90 -25.11 26.63
CA PRO A 45 -27.01 -24.82 25.71
C PRO A 45 -26.76 -23.51 24.94
N LEU A 46 -27.29 -23.42 23.74
CA LEU A 46 -27.33 -22.15 23.00
C LEU A 46 -28.32 -21.18 23.66
N THR A 47 -27.96 -19.90 23.65
CA THR A 47 -28.78 -18.82 24.14
C THR A 47 -29.14 -17.86 22.97
N ALA A 48 -30.00 -16.90 23.19
CA ALA A 48 -30.33 -15.87 22.22
C ALA A 48 -29.12 -14.96 21.84
N GLU A 49 -28.10 -14.95 22.69
CA GLU A 49 -26.86 -14.18 22.46
C GLU A 49 -25.84 -14.92 21.58
N ASP A 50 -26.07 -16.20 21.30
CA ASP A 50 -25.13 -17.00 20.51
C ASP A 50 -25.35 -16.79 19.01
N PRO A 51 -24.28 -16.56 18.23
CA PRO A 51 -24.38 -16.31 16.80
C PRO A 51 -24.96 -17.47 16.01
N GLU A 52 -24.83 -18.70 16.50
CA GLU A 52 -25.47 -19.89 15.95
C GLU A 52 -26.99 -19.79 15.98
N TYR A 53 -27.54 -19.02 16.91
CA TYR A 53 -28.96 -18.81 17.02
C TYR A 53 -29.40 -17.58 16.23
N TRP A 54 -28.95 -16.38 16.62
CA TRP A 54 -29.52 -15.16 16.08
C TRP A 54 -29.19 -14.94 14.58
N GLY A 55 -28.05 -15.44 14.12
CA GLY A 55 -27.69 -15.40 12.71
C GLY A 55 -28.58 -16.26 11.82
N LEU A 56 -28.98 -17.45 12.29
CA LEU A 56 -29.94 -18.29 11.59
C LEU A 56 -31.39 -17.79 11.78
N ALA A 57 -31.73 -17.33 12.98
CA ALA A 57 -33.08 -16.89 13.30
C ALA A 57 -33.55 -15.69 12.45
N SER A 58 -32.63 -14.89 11.95
CA SER A 58 -32.93 -13.75 11.07
C SER A 58 -33.42 -14.17 9.67
N ILE A 59 -32.96 -15.33 9.15
CA ILE A 59 -33.22 -15.75 7.75
C ILE A 59 -33.96 -17.09 7.62
N VAL A 60 -34.00 -17.92 8.68
CA VAL A 60 -34.58 -19.27 8.65
C VAL A 60 -35.91 -19.28 9.41
N THR A 61 -36.96 -19.70 8.75
CA THR A 61 -38.27 -19.93 9.38
C THR A 61 -38.32 -21.28 10.10
N ASP A 62 -39.29 -21.47 11.02
CA ASP A 62 -39.48 -22.73 11.71
C ASP A 62 -39.85 -23.88 10.77
N GLU A 63 -40.59 -23.56 9.69
CA GLU A 63 -40.92 -24.52 8.66
C GLU A 63 -39.70 -25.01 7.86
N MET A 64 -38.79 -24.06 7.52
CA MET A 64 -37.50 -24.42 6.91
C MET A 64 -36.66 -25.29 7.84
N ALA A 65 -36.63 -24.95 9.13
CA ALA A 65 -35.90 -25.71 10.11
C ALA A 65 -36.46 -27.14 10.29
N ASP A 66 -37.78 -27.29 10.23
CA ASP A 66 -38.43 -28.64 10.27
C ASP A 66 -37.96 -29.54 9.15
N VAL A 67 -37.87 -29.00 7.92
CA VAL A 67 -37.37 -29.77 6.76
C VAL A 67 -35.86 -30.06 6.92
N ALA A 68 -35.06 -29.05 7.24
CA ALA A 68 -33.62 -29.20 7.37
C ALA A 68 -33.24 -30.22 8.48
N LEU A 69 -33.95 -30.24 9.62
CA LEU A 69 -33.72 -31.17 10.69
C LEU A 69 -34.05 -32.66 10.34
N LYS A 70 -34.77 -32.92 9.24
CA LYS A 70 -34.98 -34.26 8.69
C LYS A 70 -33.86 -34.70 7.77
N MET A 71 -33.00 -33.82 7.35
CA MET A 71 -31.85 -34.06 6.50
C MET A 71 -30.58 -34.33 7.34
N LYS A 72 -29.58 -34.90 6.70
CA LYS A 72 -28.24 -35.04 7.31
C LYS A 72 -27.25 -34.17 6.55
N VAL A 73 -26.38 -33.52 7.28
CA VAL A 73 -25.33 -32.69 6.70
C VAL A 73 -24.54 -33.48 5.66
N ARG A 74 -24.40 -32.93 4.46
CA ARG A 74 -23.70 -33.49 3.29
C ARG A 74 -24.27 -34.84 2.75
N LYS A 75 -25.48 -35.21 3.12
CA LYS A 75 -26.19 -36.36 2.54
C LYS A 75 -27.26 -35.85 1.60
N PRO A 76 -27.13 -36.06 0.29
CA PRO A 76 -28.14 -35.62 -0.66
C PRO A 76 -29.45 -36.43 -0.49
N MET A 77 -30.55 -35.74 -0.70
CA MET A 77 -31.89 -36.30 -0.73
C MET A 77 -32.67 -35.79 -1.94
N THR A 78 -33.34 -36.63 -2.64
CA THR A 78 -34.29 -36.29 -3.70
C THR A 78 -35.63 -35.80 -3.11
N LEU A 79 -36.43 -35.09 -3.91
CA LEU A 79 -37.75 -34.62 -3.45
C LEU A 79 -38.61 -35.77 -2.88
N PRO A 80 -38.75 -36.93 -3.53
CA PRO A 80 -39.52 -38.07 -2.98
C PRO A 80 -39.01 -38.57 -1.61
N GLU A 81 -37.69 -38.50 -1.39
CA GLU A 81 -37.09 -38.88 -0.09
C GLU A 81 -37.40 -37.85 0.98
N ILE A 82 -37.44 -36.55 0.63
CA ILE A 82 -37.79 -35.46 1.56
C ILE A 82 -39.30 -35.52 1.89
N VAL A 83 -40.16 -35.77 0.89
CA VAL A 83 -41.60 -36.05 1.08
C VAL A 83 -41.79 -37.17 2.13
N LYS A 84 -41.12 -38.29 1.94
CA LYS A 84 -41.18 -39.42 2.89
C LYS A 84 -40.68 -39.07 4.27
N ALA A 85 -39.62 -38.28 4.40
CA ALA A 85 -39.01 -37.93 5.68
C ALA A 85 -39.81 -36.87 6.45
N THR A 86 -40.50 -35.98 5.78
CA THR A 86 -41.25 -34.86 6.37
C THR A 86 -42.73 -35.13 6.52
N GLY A 87 -43.31 -36.00 5.68
CA GLY A 87 -44.73 -36.23 5.56
C GLY A 87 -45.54 -35.12 4.87
N LYS A 88 -44.84 -34.12 4.28
CA LYS A 88 -45.43 -33.05 3.45
C LYS A 88 -45.61 -33.51 2.02
N THR A 89 -46.49 -32.87 1.26
CA THR A 89 -46.68 -33.14 -0.19
C THR A 89 -45.54 -32.50 -1.02
N ALA A 90 -45.39 -32.93 -2.25
CA ALA A 90 -44.41 -32.36 -3.17
C ALA A 90 -44.74 -30.89 -3.48
N GLU A 91 -46.00 -30.56 -3.63
CA GLU A 91 -46.51 -29.19 -3.90
C GLU A 91 -46.20 -28.22 -2.78
N GLU A 92 -46.20 -28.68 -1.51
CA GLU A 92 -45.81 -27.88 -0.35
C GLU A 92 -44.26 -27.72 -0.29
N LEU A 93 -43.51 -28.76 -0.65
CA LEU A 93 -42.07 -28.79 -0.47
C LEU A 93 -41.30 -28.07 -1.57
N GLU A 94 -41.72 -28.18 -2.84
CA GLU A 94 -40.98 -27.56 -3.95
C GLU A 94 -40.71 -26.06 -3.76
N PRO A 95 -41.73 -25.20 -3.47
CA PRO A 95 -41.48 -23.78 -3.24
C PRO A 95 -40.68 -23.52 -1.96
N LEU A 96 -40.85 -24.35 -0.92
CA LEU A 96 -40.11 -24.21 0.31
C LEU A 96 -38.62 -24.56 0.13
N LEU A 97 -38.31 -25.66 -0.56
CA LEU A 97 -36.94 -26.09 -0.86
C LEU A 97 -36.24 -25.09 -1.78
N TYR A 98 -36.97 -24.49 -2.72
CA TYR A 98 -36.44 -23.40 -3.54
C TYR A 98 -36.09 -22.18 -2.68
N LYS A 99 -37.01 -21.76 -1.80
CA LYS A 99 -36.77 -20.66 -0.87
C LYS A 99 -35.60 -20.95 0.06
N MET A 100 -35.49 -22.17 0.59
CA MET A 100 -34.34 -22.60 1.42
C MET A 100 -33.01 -22.53 0.63
N SER A 101 -33.05 -22.83 -0.67
CA SER A 101 -31.89 -22.72 -1.55
C SER A 101 -31.54 -21.25 -1.84
N CYS A 102 -32.55 -20.38 -2.06
CA CYS A 102 -32.32 -18.94 -2.27
C CYS A 102 -31.67 -18.24 -1.05
N VAL A 103 -32.11 -18.58 0.16
CA VAL A 103 -31.47 -18.05 1.39
C VAL A 103 -30.08 -18.67 1.64
N GLY A 104 -29.75 -19.79 1.02
CA GLY A 104 -28.45 -20.47 1.17
C GLY A 104 -28.39 -21.57 2.21
N LEU A 105 -29.53 -21.96 2.78
CA LEU A 105 -29.64 -23.07 3.75
C LEU A 105 -29.45 -24.42 3.09
N LEU A 106 -29.86 -24.59 1.85
CA LEU A 106 -29.65 -25.78 1.04
C LEU A 106 -28.88 -25.46 -0.23
N GLU A 107 -28.06 -26.40 -0.65
CA GLU A 107 -27.55 -26.49 -2.02
C GLU A 107 -28.26 -27.64 -2.75
N TYR A 108 -28.13 -27.72 -4.07
CA TYR A 108 -28.61 -28.84 -4.84
C TYR A 108 -27.69 -29.14 -6.04
N ASN A 109 -27.77 -30.35 -6.52
CA ASN A 109 -27.05 -30.85 -7.69
C ASN A 109 -27.83 -31.97 -8.37
N TRP A 110 -27.30 -32.50 -9.45
CA TRP A 110 -27.89 -33.64 -10.19
C TRP A 110 -26.90 -34.83 -10.27
N GLU A 111 -26.08 -34.97 -9.23
CA GLU A 111 -24.97 -35.95 -9.20
C GLU A 111 -25.36 -37.37 -8.84
N ASN A 112 -26.57 -37.79 -9.17
CA ASN A 112 -27.00 -39.18 -9.04
C ASN A 112 -27.14 -39.85 -10.41
N PRO A 113 -27.20 -41.18 -10.48
CA PRO A 113 -27.27 -41.91 -11.75
C PRO A 113 -28.48 -41.57 -12.63
N ARG A 114 -29.55 -41.06 -12.03
CA ARG A 114 -30.78 -40.66 -12.75
C ARG A 114 -30.77 -39.19 -13.16
N ARG A 115 -29.76 -38.43 -12.78
CA ARG A 115 -29.70 -36.97 -13.00
C ARG A 115 -30.95 -36.23 -12.46
N GLU A 116 -31.50 -36.74 -11.36
CA GLU A 116 -32.60 -36.11 -10.63
C GLU A 116 -32.05 -35.03 -9.71
N LYS A 117 -32.79 -33.93 -9.55
CA LYS A 117 -32.42 -32.84 -8.60
C LYS A 117 -32.43 -33.42 -7.17
N GLN A 118 -31.32 -33.27 -6.49
CA GLN A 118 -31.19 -33.69 -5.11
C GLN A 118 -30.68 -32.51 -4.25
N TYR A 119 -31.29 -32.36 -3.10
CA TYR A 119 -30.98 -31.28 -2.15
C TYR A 119 -30.00 -31.76 -1.10
N VAL A 120 -29.07 -30.91 -0.73
CA VAL A 120 -28.04 -31.20 0.27
C VAL A 120 -28.10 -30.11 1.34
N LEU A 121 -28.14 -30.51 2.61
CA LEU A 121 -27.85 -29.61 3.71
C LEU A 121 -26.34 -29.52 3.81
N PRO A 122 -25.71 -28.37 3.43
CA PRO A 122 -24.26 -28.24 3.41
C PRO A 122 -23.70 -28.17 4.83
N MET A 123 -22.39 -28.38 4.97
CA MET A 123 -21.69 -27.97 6.18
C MET A 123 -21.66 -26.45 6.27
N PHE A 124 -21.34 -25.93 7.44
CA PHE A 124 -21.35 -24.47 7.61
C PHE A 124 -20.27 -23.78 6.76
N VAL A 125 -19.01 -24.21 6.83
CA VAL A 125 -17.87 -23.64 6.09
C VAL A 125 -16.99 -24.76 5.54
N PRO A 126 -16.67 -24.79 4.24
CA PRO A 126 -17.31 -24.06 3.14
C PRO A 126 -18.70 -24.63 2.82
N GLY A 127 -19.67 -23.76 2.62
CA GLY A 127 -21.05 -24.16 2.32
C GLY A 127 -22.08 -23.08 2.69
N SER A 128 -22.99 -23.37 3.63
CA SER A 128 -24.10 -22.43 3.94
C SER A 128 -23.62 -21.04 4.36
N ALA A 129 -22.51 -20.89 5.04
CA ALA A 129 -21.97 -19.59 5.42
C ALA A 129 -21.65 -18.72 4.20
N GLU A 130 -21.04 -19.31 3.17
CA GLU A 130 -20.78 -18.62 1.91
C GLU A 130 -22.09 -18.27 1.21
N PHE A 131 -23.01 -19.22 1.09
CA PHE A 131 -24.27 -19.02 0.39
C PHE A 131 -25.18 -17.99 1.06
N PHE A 132 -25.20 -17.92 2.39
CA PHE A 132 -25.89 -16.86 3.12
C PHE A 132 -25.37 -15.47 2.76
N ASN A 133 -24.08 -15.35 2.51
CA ASN A 133 -23.38 -14.09 2.26
C ASN A 133 -23.14 -13.78 0.77
N MET A 134 -23.70 -14.55 -0.15
CA MET A 134 -23.65 -14.26 -1.60
C MET A 134 -24.89 -13.51 -2.10
N ASN A 135 -25.88 -13.28 -1.27
CA ASN A 135 -27.11 -12.54 -1.63
C ASN A 135 -27.07 -11.14 -1.03
N LYS A 136 -26.85 -10.12 -1.87
CA LYS A 136 -26.75 -8.71 -1.45
C LYS A 136 -28.01 -8.20 -0.77
N GLN A 137 -29.17 -8.56 -1.31
CA GLN A 137 -30.46 -8.14 -0.74
C GLN A 137 -30.64 -8.73 0.66
N GLN A 138 -30.35 -10.03 0.83
CA GLN A 138 -30.43 -10.70 2.13
C GLN A 138 -29.51 -10.04 3.17
N ILE A 139 -28.28 -9.66 2.78
CA ILE A 139 -27.35 -8.98 3.69
C ILE A 139 -27.88 -7.58 4.07
N ALA A 140 -28.48 -6.86 3.12
CA ALA A 140 -29.06 -5.55 3.39
C ALA A 140 -30.26 -5.62 4.34
N GLU A 141 -31.09 -6.66 4.22
CA GLU A 141 -32.27 -6.88 5.06
C GLU A 141 -31.93 -7.55 6.40
N HIS A 142 -30.90 -8.41 6.40
CA HIS A 142 -30.49 -9.25 7.54
C HIS A 142 -28.98 -9.25 7.73
N PRO A 143 -28.39 -8.12 8.15
CA PRO A 143 -26.94 -8.00 8.30
C PRO A 143 -26.34 -8.95 9.37
N GLU A 144 -27.18 -9.51 10.24
CA GLU A 144 -26.79 -10.48 11.27
C GLU A 144 -26.07 -11.71 10.70
N VAL A 145 -26.39 -12.13 9.49
CA VAL A 145 -25.75 -13.30 8.84
C VAL A 145 -24.26 -13.04 8.59
N THR A 146 -23.85 -11.80 8.41
CA THR A 146 -22.43 -11.48 8.19
C THR A 146 -21.59 -11.66 9.44
N ALA A 147 -22.09 -11.22 10.58
CA ALA A 147 -21.44 -11.39 11.86
C ALA A 147 -21.48 -12.87 12.30
N PHE A 148 -22.56 -13.60 12.02
CA PHE A 148 -22.64 -15.02 12.25
C PHE A 148 -21.58 -15.78 11.46
N PHE A 149 -21.39 -15.47 10.18
CA PHE A 149 -20.33 -16.05 9.36
C PHE A 149 -18.94 -15.78 9.94
N GLU A 150 -18.66 -14.53 10.29
CA GLU A 150 -17.40 -14.11 10.87
C GLU A 150 -17.13 -14.87 12.19
N ARG A 151 -18.07 -14.81 13.09
CA ARG A 151 -17.96 -15.42 14.42
C ARG A 151 -17.78 -16.93 14.36
N MET A 152 -18.56 -17.61 13.53
CA MET A 152 -18.51 -19.06 13.40
C MET A 152 -17.29 -19.56 12.63
N THR A 153 -16.70 -18.73 11.79
CA THR A 153 -15.43 -19.06 11.14
C THR A 153 -14.30 -19.14 12.18
N PHE A 154 -14.26 -18.24 13.15
CA PHE A 154 -13.17 -18.21 14.13
C PHE A 154 -13.35 -19.17 15.29
N LEU A 155 -14.55 -19.35 15.83
CA LEU A 155 -14.79 -20.21 16.99
C LEU A 155 -14.20 -21.62 16.87
N PRO A 156 -14.44 -22.37 15.80
CA PRO A 156 -13.79 -23.66 15.64
C PRO A 156 -12.30 -23.56 15.33
N LEU A 157 -11.87 -22.57 14.54
CA LEU A 157 -10.48 -22.48 14.07
C LEU A 157 -9.51 -22.12 15.18
N GLU A 158 -9.91 -21.31 16.16
CA GLU A 158 -9.05 -20.99 17.30
C GLU A 158 -8.64 -22.22 18.12
N HIS A 159 -9.44 -23.28 18.06
CA HIS A 159 -9.15 -24.53 18.78
C HIS A 159 -8.41 -25.56 17.96
N ILE A 160 -8.71 -25.67 16.67
CA ILE A 160 -8.19 -26.76 15.82
C ILE A 160 -7.01 -26.37 14.96
N THR A 161 -6.78 -25.08 14.69
CA THR A 161 -5.75 -24.63 13.73
C THR A 161 -4.36 -25.20 14.04
N ALA A 162 -4.01 -25.26 15.34
CA ALA A 162 -2.74 -25.84 15.78
C ALA A 162 -2.70 -27.38 15.72
N MET A 163 -3.84 -28.03 15.61
CA MET A 163 -3.94 -29.50 15.57
C MET A 163 -3.98 -30.05 14.13
N VAL A 164 -4.21 -29.19 13.16
CA VAL A 164 -4.30 -29.57 11.75
C VAL A 164 -2.90 -29.42 11.12
N PRO A 165 -2.46 -30.39 10.30
CA PRO A 165 -1.16 -30.26 9.63
C PRO A 165 -1.17 -29.11 8.62
N PRO A 166 0.02 -28.54 8.28
CA PRO A 166 0.12 -27.60 7.19
C PRO A 166 -0.56 -28.11 5.92
N GLY A 167 -1.38 -27.27 5.29
CA GLY A 167 -2.21 -27.67 4.15
C GLY A 167 -3.53 -28.37 4.51
N GLY A 168 -3.90 -28.40 5.82
CA GLY A 168 -5.21 -28.86 6.28
C GLY A 168 -5.49 -30.35 6.12
N ALA A 169 -4.51 -31.16 5.78
CA ALA A 169 -4.67 -32.57 5.41
C ALA A 169 -5.79 -32.81 4.36
N GLY A 170 -5.98 -31.85 3.46
CA GLY A 170 -7.01 -31.93 2.44
C GLY A 170 -8.42 -31.50 2.91
N ILE A 171 -8.52 -30.66 3.92
CA ILE A 171 -9.79 -30.21 4.51
C ILE A 171 -10.07 -28.75 4.16
N GLY A 172 -11.28 -28.43 3.73
CA GLY A 172 -11.76 -27.08 3.51
C GLY A 172 -11.36 -26.50 2.15
N MET A 173 -10.46 -25.54 2.15
CA MET A 173 -9.96 -24.87 0.95
C MET A 173 -8.52 -25.29 0.65
N HIS A 174 -8.16 -25.27 -0.61
CA HIS A 174 -6.84 -25.63 -1.10
C HIS A 174 -6.31 -24.53 -2.01
N VAL A 175 -5.09 -24.04 -1.73
CA VAL A 175 -4.43 -23.07 -2.62
C VAL A 175 -3.97 -23.80 -3.88
N ILE A 176 -4.38 -23.29 -5.03
CA ILE A 176 -3.86 -23.72 -6.32
C ILE A 176 -2.86 -22.65 -6.81
N PRO A 177 -1.63 -23.04 -7.17
CA PRO A 177 -0.64 -22.07 -7.64
C PRO A 177 -1.10 -21.34 -8.90
N VAL A 178 -0.60 -20.14 -9.12
CA VAL A 178 -0.65 -19.51 -10.44
C VAL A 178 0.06 -20.43 -11.43
N GLU A 179 -0.60 -20.80 -12.50
CA GLU A 179 -0.14 -21.89 -13.40
C GLU A 179 1.23 -21.58 -14.01
N LYS A 180 1.47 -20.34 -14.44
CA LYS A 180 2.78 -19.86 -14.93
C LYS A 180 3.93 -20.04 -13.93
N ALA A 181 3.63 -20.07 -12.63
CA ALA A 181 4.65 -20.24 -11.60
C ALA A 181 5.12 -21.70 -11.44
N ILE A 182 4.44 -22.66 -12.05
CA ILE A 182 4.74 -24.09 -11.98
C ILE A 182 4.89 -24.76 -13.35
N GLU A 183 4.89 -24.01 -14.45
CA GLU A 183 5.02 -24.53 -15.82
C GLU A 183 6.29 -25.37 -16.03
N THR A 184 7.38 -25.04 -15.32
CA THR A 184 8.67 -25.73 -15.41
C THR A 184 8.82 -26.89 -14.40
N GLU A 185 7.80 -27.15 -13.57
CA GLU A 185 7.86 -28.18 -12.55
C GLU A 185 7.42 -29.54 -13.10
N ASN A 186 8.36 -30.46 -13.26
CA ASN A 186 8.13 -31.77 -13.87
C ASN A 186 7.38 -32.76 -12.98
N GLN A 187 7.16 -32.46 -11.71
CA GLN A 187 6.51 -33.37 -10.73
C GLN A 187 5.13 -32.86 -10.31
N SER A 188 4.59 -31.86 -10.99
CA SER A 188 3.25 -31.34 -10.71
C SER A 188 2.18 -32.40 -11.04
N LEU A 189 1.09 -32.36 -10.27
CA LEU A 189 -0.09 -33.19 -10.51
C LEU A 189 -1.16 -32.39 -11.26
N ASP A 190 -1.97 -33.05 -12.08
CA ASP A 190 -3.06 -32.41 -12.84
C ASP A 190 -3.96 -31.54 -11.94
N ILE A 191 -4.29 -32.03 -10.72
CA ILE A 191 -5.12 -31.30 -9.76
C ILE A 191 -4.47 -30.02 -9.20
N GLU A 192 -3.18 -29.82 -9.43
CA GLU A 192 -2.43 -28.59 -9.05
C GLU A 192 -2.50 -27.53 -10.14
N HIS A 193 -3.07 -27.84 -11.31
CA HIS A 193 -3.25 -26.93 -12.43
C HIS A 193 -4.71 -26.45 -12.51
N ILE A 194 -4.90 -25.15 -12.60
CA ILE A 194 -6.25 -24.56 -12.69
C ILE A 194 -6.91 -24.94 -14.02
N SER A 195 -6.13 -25.05 -15.09
CA SER A 195 -6.56 -25.48 -16.41
C SER A 195 -7.19 -26.89 -16.42
N HIS A 196 -6.68 -27.81 -15.59
CA HIS A 196 -7.28 -29.14 -15.39
C HIS A 196 -8.75 -29.03 -14.94
N TRP A 197 -9.00 -28.20 -13.93
CA TRP A 197 -10.35 -28.01 -13.40
C TRP A 197 -11.26 -27.28 -14.37
N LEU A 198 -10.76 -26.28 -15.06
CA LEU A 198 -11.54 -25.56 -16.08
C LEU A 198 -11.93 -26.50 -17.21
N LYS A 199 -11.01 -27.31 -17.71
CA LYS A 199 -11.31 -28.31 -18.74
C LYS A 199 -12.35 -29.34 -18.27
N LYS A 200 -12.25 -29.78 -17.03
CA LYS A 200 -13.19 -30.76 -16.45
C LYS A 200 -14.62 -30.26 -16.39
N TYR A 201 -14.82 -28.96 -16.15
CA TYR A 201 -16.13 -28.33 -16.05
C TYR A 201 -16.44 -27.42 -17.24
N GLU A 202 -15.85 -27.70 -18.39
CA GLU A 202 -16.00 -26.90 -19.61
C GLU A 202 -17.47 -26.59 -19.92
N GLY A 203 -17.77 -25.32 -20.20
CA GLY A 203 -19.10 -24.82 -20.51
C GLY A 203 -20.06 -24.65 -19.32
N LYS A 204 -19.60 -24.89 -18.07
CA LYS A 204 -20.42 -24.74 -16.87
C LYS A 204 -19.69 -23.89 -15.81
N TYR A 205 -19.73 -22.57 -16.01
CA TYR A 205 -19.15 -21.59 -15.10
C TYR A 205 -20.16 -20.50 -14.76
N ALA A 206 -20.16 -20.06 -13.51
CA ALA A 206 -20.90 -18.88 -13.06
C ALA A 206 -20.03 -18.04 -12.15
N ALA A 207 -20.08 -16.72 -12.31
CA ALA A 207 -19.46 -15.78 -11.38
C ALA A 207 -20.47 -15.28 -10.36
N GLY A 208 -19.98 -15.01 -9.15
CA GLY A 208 -20.79 -14.45 -8.08
C GLY A 208 -19.95 -13.68 -7.07
N PRO A 209 -20.59 -12.94 -6.15
CA PRO A 209 -19.91 -12.13 -5.17
C PRO A 209 -19.10 -12.99 -4.19
N CYS A 210 -17.95 -12.49 -3.77
CA CYS A 210 -17.13 -13.13 -2.74
C CYS A 210 -17.77 -12.95 -1.36
N SER A 211 -18.25 -14.02 -0.75
CA SER A 211 -18.90 -14.01 0.57
C SER A 211 -18.02 -13.43 1.68
N CYS A 212 -16.71 -13.72 1.65
CA CYS A 212 -15.77 -13.14 2.61
C CYS A 212 -15.65 -11.62 2.47
N ARG A 213 -15.58 -11.07 1.22
CA ARG A 213 -15.58 -9.61 1.00
C ARG A 213 -16.89 -8.98 1.44
N MET A 214 -18.02 -9.61 1.09
CA MET A 214 -19.35 -9.15 1.50
C MET A 214 -19.49 -9.09 3.03
N SER A 215 -19.16 -10.17 3.71
CA SER A 215 -19.23 -10.24 5.18
C SER A 215 -18.32 -9.21 5.85
N ARG A 216 -17.07 -9.10 5.42
CA ARG A 216 -16.12 -8.14 6.01
C ARG A 216 -16.53 -6.70 5.76
N ALA A 217 -16.98 -6.37 4.55
CA ALA A 217 -17.50 -5.02 4.24
C ALA A 217 -18.73 -4.71 5.11
N ALA A 218 -19.69 -5.63 5.24
CA ALA A 218 -20.86 -5.41 6.10
C ALA A 218 -20.49 -5.20 7.57
N MET A 219 -19.33 -5.69 8.03
CA MET A 219 -18.79 -5.45 9.36
C MET A 219 -17.93 -4.17 9.48
N GLY A 220 -17.87 -3.33 8.44
CA GLY A 220 -17.00 -2.15 8.40
C GLY A 220 -15.49 -2.46 8.30
N GLU A 221 -15.12 -3.68 7.92
CA GLU A 221 -13.75 -4.18 7.88
C GLU A 221 -13.30 -4.61 6.46
N GLY A 222 -13.91 -4.07 5.43
CA GLY A 222 -13.50 -4.24 4.03
C GLY A 222 -12.10 -3.68 3.76
N CYS A 223 -11.51 -4.06 2.64
CA CYS A 223 -10.17 -3.64 2.21
C CYS A 223 -10.17 -2.70 0.99
N GLY A 224 -11.33 -2.26 0.53
CA GLY A 224 -11.46 -1.37 -0.62
C GLY A 224 -11.62 -2.08 -1.96
N ASP A 225 -11.54 -3.40 -2.01
CA ASP A 225 -11.83 -4.17 -3.22
C ASP A 225 -13.32 -4.45 -3.36
N ASP A 226 -13.80 -4.42 -4.60
CA ASP A 226 -15.17 -4.75 -4.96
C ASP A 226 -15.44 -6.24 -4.65
N PRO A 227 -16.59 -6.62 -4.06
CA PRO A 227 -16.92 -8.01 -3.78
C PRO A 227 -17.36 -8.83 -5.01
N ASP A 228 -17.76 -8.19 -6.11
CA ASP A 228 -18.47 -8.83 -7.22
C ASP A 228 -17.56 -9.70 -8.10
N ASP A 229 -18.08 -10.84 -8.49
CA ASP A 229 -17.57 -11.76 -9.51
C ASP A 229 -16.21 -12.46 -9.21
N TRP A 230 -15.68 -12.32 -8.01
CA TRP A 230 -14.43 -12.99 -7.63
C TRP A 230 -14.58 -14.47 -7.27
N CYS A 231 -15.80 -14.97 -7.11
CA CYS A 231 -16.10 -16.37 -6.83
C CYS A 231 -16.67 -17.04 -8.08
N ILE A 232 -16.05 -18.13 -8.51
CA ILE A 232 -16.45 -18.88 -9.72
C ILE A 232 -17.01 -20.23 -9.28
N GLY A 233 -18.31 -20.44 -9.45
CA GLY A 233 -18.96 -21.74 -9.33
C GLY A 233 -18.73 -22.57 -10.58
N VAL A 234 -18.49 -23.87 -10.43
CA VAL A 234 -18.25 -24.79 -11.55
C VAL A 234 -19.19 -25.99 -11.51
N GLY A 235 -19.51 -26.55 -12.67
CA GLY A 235 -20.42 -27.69 -12.79
C GLY A 235 -21.84 -27.37 -12.31
N ASP A 236 -22.45 -28.27 -11.56
CA ASP A 236 -23.82 -28.11 -11.03
C ASP A 236 -23.92 -26.92 -10.06
N MET A 237 -22.80 -26.46 -9.44
CA MET A 237 -22.78 -25.27 -8.61
C MET A 237 -22.99 -23.98 -9.44
N ALA A 238 -22.56 -23.96 -10.69
CA ALA A 238 -22.85 -22.82 -11.57
C ALA A 238 -24.38 -22.65 -11.77
N ASP A 239 -25.08 -23.75 -12.03
CA ASP A 239 -26.55 -23.76 -12.16
C ASP A 239 -27.21 -23.33 -10.85
N TYR A 240 -26.74 -23.84 -9.70
CA TYR A 240 -27.23 -23.44 -8.37
C TYR A 240 -27.10 -21.92 -8.12
N LEU A 241 -25.93 -21.37 -8.39
CA LEU A 241 -25.70 -19.92 -8.14
C LEU A 241 -26.62 -19.05 -8.99
N VAL A 242 -26.80 -19.42 -10.26
CA VAL A 242 -27.65 -18.64 -11.18
C VAL A 242 -29.13 -18.79 -10.83
N GLU A 243 -29.62 -20.01 -10.64
CA GLU A 243 -31.03 -20.28 -10.32
C GLU A 243 -31.45 -19.71 -8.96
N THR A 244 -30.51 -19.53 -8.02
CA THR A 244 -30.78 -18.97 -6.68
C THR A 244 -30.40 -17.49 -6.55
N HIS A 245 -30.16 -16.79 -7.66
CA HIS A 245 -29.86 -15.35 -7.74
C HIS A 245 -28.56 -14.94 -6.99
N LYS A 246 -27.57 -15.83 -6.93
CA LYS A 246 -26.27 -15.61 -6.30
C LYS A 246 -25.14 -15.37 -7.32
N GLY A 247 -25.43 -15.41 -8.60
CA GLY A 247 -24.46 -15.25 -9.67
C GLY A 247 -25.08 -15.21 -11.04
N HIS A 248 -24.23 -15.21 -12.06
CA HIS A 248 -24.60 -15.24 -13.47
C HIS A 248 -23.63 -16.12 -14.24
N TYR A 249 -24.10 -16.73 -15.34
CA TYR A 249 -23.24 -17.54 -16.19
C TYR A 249 -22.16 -16.71 -16.84
N ILE A 250 -20.96 -17.29 -16.94
CA ILE A 250 -19.79 -16.70 -17.61
C ILE A 250 -19.17 -17.69 -18.58
N THR A 251 -18.47 -17.16 -19.58
CA THR A 251 -17.72 -17.91 -20.55
C THR A 251 -16.33 -18.31 -20.04
N TYR A 252 -15.65 -19.21 -20.74
CA TYR A 252 -14.25 -19.55 -20.44
C TYR A 252 -13.33 -18.31 -20.50
N ASP A 253 -13.52 -17.44 -21.50
CA ASP A 253 -12.70 -16.24 -21.64
C ASP A 253 -12.90 -15.27 -20.49
N GLU A 254 -14.13 -15.12 -20.00
CA GLU A 254 -14.41 -14.31 -18.80
C GLU A 254 -13.79 -14.93 -17.54
N VAL A 255 -13.79 -16.25 -17.39
CA VAL A 255 -13.05 -16.93 -16.32
C VAL A 255 -11.57 -16.55 -16.38
N MET A 256 -10.94 -16.65 -17.56
CA MET A 256 -9.53 -16.32 -17.72
C MET A 256 -9.24 -14.84 -17.41
N GLN A 257 -10.14 -13.93 -17.76
CA GLN A 257 -10.03 -12.51 -17.40
C GLN A 257 -10.11 -12.29 -15.88
N ILE A 258 -11.02 -12.96 -15.19
CA ILE A 258 -11.14 -12.92 -13.73
C ILE A 258 -9.85 -13.42 -13.08
N LEU A 259 -9.31 -14.55 -13.53
CA LEU A 259 -8.08 -15.14 -13.00
C LEU A 259 -6.89 -14.19 -13.22
N GLN A 260 -6.72 -13.66 -14.43
CA GLN A 260 -5.64 -12.72 -14.74
C GLN A 260 -5.73 -11.45 -13.87
N LYS A 261 -6.93 -10.91 -13.72
CA LYS A 261 -7.14 -9.72 -12.91
C LYS A 261 -6.91 -9.98 -11.41
N ALA A 262 -7.20 -11.20 -10.95
CA ALA A 262 -6.85 -11.64 -9.59
C ALA A 262 -5.33 -11.69 -9.40
N GLU A 263 -4.60 -12.28 -10.35
CA GLU A 263 -3.13 -12.30 -10.34
C GLU A 263 -2.53 -10.89 -10.34
N ASP A 264 -3.09 -9.97 -11.15
CA ASP A 264 -2.62 -8.58 -11.22
C ASP A 264 -2.77 -7.84 -9.90
N ASN A 265 -3.82 -8.15 -9.14
CA ASN A 265 -4.08 -7.61 -7.79
C ASN A 265 -3.39 -8.39 -6.66
N GLY A 266 -2.68 -9.48 -6.96
CA GLY A 266 -2.02 -10.31 -5.94
C GLY A 266 -2.98 -11.20 -5.14
N PHE A 267 -4.16 -11.50 -5.69
CA PHE A 267 -5.13 -12.40 -5.07
C PHE A 267 -4.73 -13.86 -5.25
N VAL A 268 -5.17 -14.71 -4.34
CA VAL A 268 -4.81 -16.12 -4.26
C VAL A 268 -5.92 -16.97 -4.84
N HIS A 269 -5.58 -17.83 -5.78
CA HIS A 269 -6.52 -18.85 -6.27
C HIS A 269 -6.66 -19.97 -5.21
N GLN A 270 -7.90 -20.28 -4.88
CA GLN A 270 -8.23 -21.42 -4.03
C GLN A 270 -9.34 -22.22 -4.66
N ILE A 271 -9.27 -23.54 -4.50
CA ILE A 271 -10.34 -24.48 -4.86
C ILE A 271 -10.95 -25.07 -3.62
N THR A 272 -12.20 -25.52 -3.72
CA THR A 272 -12.87 -26.23 -2.62
C THR A 272 -12.27 -27.62 -2.44
N ASN A 273 -11.99 -28.01 -1.19
CA ASN A 273 -11.30 -29.25 -0.85
C ASN A 273 -12.11 -30.04 0.17
N ILE A 274 -13.33 -30.44 -0.22
CA ILE A 274 -14.26 -31.15 0.66
C ILE A 274 -14.87 -32.42 0.03
N ASP A 275 -14.72 -32.58 -1.29
CA ASP A 275 -15.30 -33.67 -2.07
C ASP A 275 -14.27 -34.71 -2.55
N GLY A 276 -13.02 -34.60 -2.07
CA GLY A 276 -11.91 -35.45 -2.50
C GLY A 276 -11.29 -35.01 -3.83
N GLU A 277 -10.35 -35.78 -4.36
CA GLU A 277 -9.49 -35.43 -5.51
C GLU A 277 -10.25 -35.33 -6.86
N ASN A 278 -11.47 -35.81 -6.91
CA ASN A 278 -12.21 -35.86 -8.16
C ASN A 278 -13.23 -34.73 -8.36
N LYS A 279 -13.40 -33.84 -7.40
CA LYS A 279 -14.45 -32.83 -7.49
C LYS A 279 -14.10 -31.58 -6.74
N ILE A 280 -14.38 -30.46 -7.38
CA ILE A 280 -14.51 -29.14 -6.74
C ILE A 280 -15.88 -28.56 -7.13
N PHE A 281 -16.35 -27.57 -6.38
CA PHE A 281 -17.56 -26.83 -6.74
C PHE A 281 -17.31 -25.33 -6.94
N ALA A 282 -16.17 -24.81 -6.50
CA ALA A 282 -15.82 -23.40 -6.68
C ALA A 282 -14.32 -23.16 -6.82
N ILE A 283 -13.99 -22.12 -7.57
CA ILE A 283 -12.67 -21.49 -7.65
C ILE A 283 -12.81 -20.07 -7.08
N CYS A 284 -12.07 -19.77 -6.03
CA CYS A 284 -12.07 -18.49 -5.36
C CYS A 284 -10.83 -17.67 -5.72
N ASN A 285 -10.99 -16.34 -5.82
CA ASN A 285 -9.92 -15.37 -6.03
C ASN A 285 -9.78 -14.48 -4.80
N CYS A 286 -8.95 -14.90 -3.85
CA CYS A 286 -9.01 -14.49 -2.46
C CYS A 286 -8.06 -13.36 -2.12
N ASN A 287 -8.59 -12.25 -1.58
CA ASN A 287 -7.79 -11.28 -0.87
C ASN A 287 -7.53 -11.80 0.56
N VAL A 288 -6.26 -11.94 0.95
CA VAL A 288 -5.87 -12.47 2.27
C VAL A 288 -6.41 -11.63 3.43
N ASN A 289 -6.59 -10.34 3.23
CA ASN A 289 -7.04 -9.42 4.29
C ASN A 289 -8.51 -9.62 4.69
N VAL A 290 -9.30 -10.24 3.82
CA VAL A 290 -10.72 -10.52 4.07
C VAL A 290 -11.06 -12.01 4.07
N CYS A 291 -10.27 -12.86 3.41
CA CYS A 291 -10.55 -14.29 3.27
C CYS A 291 -10.51 -15.02 4.59
N ASN A 292 -11.59 -15.67 4.96
CA ASN A 292 -11.70 -16.42 6.20
C ASN A 292 -10.77 -17.64 6.28
N ALA A 293 -10.46 -18.27 5.13
CA ALA A 293 -9.53 -19.40 5.10
C ALA A 293 -8.06 -18.95 5.23
N LEU A 294 -7.67 -17.85 4.58
CA LEU A 294 -6.27 -17.45 4.50
C LEU A 294 -5.80 -16.61 5.70
N ARG A 295 -6.63 -15.70 6.23
CA ARG A 295 -6.21 -14.82 7.34
C ARG A 295 -6.09 -15.49 8.69
N THR A 296 -6.67 -16.66 8.86
CA THR A 296 -6.63 -17.41 10.15
C THR A 296 -5.21 -17.76 10.59
N SER A 297 -4.31 -18.03 9.66
CA SER A 297 -2.91 -18.28 10.00
C SER A 297 -2.22 -17.06 10.59
N GLN A 298 -2.64 -15.86 10.21
CA GLN A 298 -2.12 -14.60 10.75
C GLN A 298 -2.72 -14.31 12.13
N LEU A 299 -4.03 -14.54 12.27
CA LEU A 299 -4.74 -14.37 13.54
C LEU A 299 -4.19 -15.27 14.65
N PHE A 300 -3.98 -16.53 14.33
CA PHE A 300 -3.60 -17.55 15.31
C PHE A 300 -2.09 -17.88 15.30
N ASN A 301 -1.29 -17.18 14.51
CA ASN A 301 0.15 -17.45 14.31
C ASN A 301 0.42 -18.94 14.01
N THR A 302 -0.37 -19.54 13.13
CA THR A 302 -0.21 -20.94 12.70
C THR A 302 0.14 -21.02 11.22
N PRO A 303 0.79 -22.09 10.75
CA PRO A 303 0.87 -22.37 9.34
C PRO A 303 -0.51 -22.42 8.71
N ASN A 304 -0.65 -21.91 7.48
CA ASN A 304 -1.94 -21.85 6.83
C ASN A 304 -2.47 -23.25 6.51
N MET A 305 -3.72 -23.50 6.82
CA MET A 305 -4.40 -24.76 6.48
C MET A 305 -4.65 -24.86 4.97
N SER A 306 -4.90 -23.73 4.30
CA SER A 306 -5.07 -23.67 2.86
C SER A 306 -3.73 -23.32 2.23
N ARG A 307 -3.03 -24.31 1.70
CA ARG A 307 -1.77 -24.16 0.97
C ARG A 307 -1.65 -25.21 -0.13
N SER A 308 -0.70 -24.99 -1.05
CA SER A 308 -0.31 -25.95 -2.07
C SER A 308 0.89 -26.81 -1.64
N ALA A 309 1.32 -27.72 -2.51
CA ALA A 309 2.53 -28.53 -2.33
C ALA A 309 3.82 -27.73 -2.45
N TYR A 310 3.74 -26.47 -2.81
CA TYR A 310 4.89 -25.68 -3.20
C TYR A 310 5.37 -24.73 -2.10
N VAL A 311 6.66 -24.40 -2.17
CA VAL A 311 7.32 -23.40 -1.33
C VAL A 311 8.18 -22.52 -2.22
N ALA A 312 8.10 -21.21 -2.04
CA ALA A 312 8.96 -20.28 -2.77
C ALA A 312 10.39 -20.31 -2.26
N LYS A 313 11.37 -20.28 -3.16
CA LYS A 313 12.79 -20.14 -2.86
C LYS A 313 13.38 -18.98 -3.65
N VAL A 314 14.34 -18.28 -3.05
CA VAL A 314 14.97 -17.10 -3.63
C VAL A 314 16.38 -17.43 -4.09
N GLU A 315 16.67 -17.14 -5.34
CA GLU A 315 18.02 -17.10 -5.90
C GLU A 315 18.62 -15.73 -5.62
N LYS A 316 19.44 -15.66 -4.57
CA LYS A 316 19.97 -14.39 -4.05
C LYS A 316 20.79 -13.61 -5.08
N GLU A 317 21.46 -14.31 -6.00
CA GLU A 317 22.32 -13.70 -7.03
C GLU A 317 21.49 -12.91 -8.04
N ASN A 318 20.29 -13.36 -8.34
CA ASN A 318 19.37 -12.67 -9.23
C ASN A 318 18.56 -11.59 -8.51
N CYS A 319 18.39 -11.73 -7.19
CA CYS A 319 17.55 -10.83 -6.41
C CYS A 319 18.17 -9.44 -6.25
N VAL A 320 17.38 -8.41 -6.51
CA VAL A 320 17.76 -6.99 -6.38
C VAL A 320 17.04 -6.28 -5.25
N ALA A 321 16.39 -7.01 -4.36
CA ALA A 321 15.64 -6.46 -3.22
C ALA A 321 14.62 -5.36 -3.61
N CYS A 322 13.99 -5.46 -4.77
CA CYS A 322 12.99 -4.49 -5.20
C CYS A 322 11.74 -4.48 -4.28
N GLY A 323 11.46 -5.59 -3.60
CA GLY A 323 10.37 -5.71 -2.65
C GLY A 323 9.01 -6.07 -3.26
N ARG A 324 8.89 -6.26 -4.58
CA ARG A 324 7.62 -6.63 -5.22
C ARG A 324 7.04 -7.92 -4.68
N CYS A 325 7.85 -8.96 -4.56
CA CYS A 325 7.43 -10.23 -3.97
C CYS A 325 6.98 -10.10 -2.51
N VAL A 326 7.53 -9.11 -1.77
CA VAL A 326 7.12 -8.81 -0.39
C VAL A 326 5.75 -8.12 -0.36
N GLU A 327 5.52 -7.16 -1.24
CA GLU A 327 4.26 -6.42 -1.33
C GLU A 327 3.09 -7.30 -1.69
N TYR A 328 3.30 -8.22 -2.63
CA TYR A 328 2.27 -9.11 -3.12
C TYR A 328 2.18 -10.43 -2.35
N CYS A 329 3.04 -10.69 -1.36
CA CYS A 329 2.98 -11.92 -0.60
C CYS A 329 1.75 -11.96 0.33
N PRO A 330 0.72 -12.75 0.01
CA PRO A 330 -0.51 -12.76 0.79
C PRO A 330 -0.33 -13.34 2.19
N ALA A 331 0.64 -14.20 2.37
CA ALA A 331 0.91 -14.86 3.66
C ALA A 331 1.95 -14.13 4.53
N GLY A 332 2.53 -13.01 4.04
CA GLY A 332 3.63 -12.34 4.72
C GLY A 332 4.88 -13.24 4.92
N ALA A 333 5.03 -14.23 4.05
CA ALA A 333 6.15 -15.19 4.10
C ALA A 333 7.43 -14.63 3.51
N VAL A 334 7.32 -13.72 2.54
CA VAL A 334 8.47 -13.09 1.89
C VAL A 334 8.79 -11.79 2.61
N LYS A 335 10.05 -11.63 2.96
CA LYS A 335 10.59 -10.42 3.61
C LYS A 335 11.79 -9.91 2.83
N LEU A 336 12.13 -8.63 2.98
CA LEU A 336 13.43 -8.13 2.53
C LEU A 336 14.47 -8.45 3.59
N GLY A 337 15.60 -8.96 3.15
CA GLY A 337 16.74 -9.30 3.97
C GLY A 337 18.05 -8.82 3.38
N GLN A 338 19.14 -9.21 3.98
CA GLN A 338 20.51 -8.86 3.61
C GLN A 338 21.13 -9.96 2.75
N LYS A 339 21.71 -9.58 1.61
CA LYS A 339 22.50 -10.48 0.77
C LYS A 339 23.94 -10.58 1.29
N LEU A 340 24.53 -9.45 1.69
CA LEU A 340 25.90 -9.39 2.21
C LEU A 340 25.99 -10.13 3.55
N CYS A 341 27.06 -10.90 3.73
CA CYS A 341 27.35 -11.57 4.99
C CYS A 341 27.89 -10.58 6.02
N THR A 342 27.69 -10.87 7.30
CA THR A 342 28.42 -10.21 8.37
C THR A 342 29.82 -10.77 8.50
N LYS A 343 30.70 -10.09 9.22
CA LYS A 343 32.06 -10.60 9.55
C LYS A 343 32.04 -11.93 10.32
N SER A 344 30.92 -12.21 10.99
CA SER A 344 30.68 -13.47 11.71
C SER A 344 29.94 -14.54 10.92
N GLY A 345 29.58 -14.26 9.67
CA GLY A 345 28.91 -15.19 8.78
C GLY A 345 27.55 -14.69 8.28
N PRO A 346 26.77 -15.53 7.58
CA PRO A 346 25.48 -15.15 7.01
C PRO A 346 24.44 -14.86 8.09
N ILE A 347 23.55 -13.92 7.81
CA ILE A 347 22.42 -13.60 8.69
C ILE A 347 21.39 -14.72 8.58
N VAL A 348 20.99 -15.26 9.73
CA VAL A 348 19.91 -16.25 9.84
C VAL A 348 18.62 -15.53 10.22
N TYR A 349 17.61 -15.67 9.37
CA TYR A 349 16.28 -15.07 9.62
C TYR A 349 15.38 -16.05 10.39
N PRO A 350 14.59 -15.56 11.36
CA PRO A 350 13.67 -16.39 12.11
C PRO A 350 12.61 -16.99 11.19
N ARG A 351 12.26 -18.24 11.47
CA ARG A 351 11.13 -18.93 10.83
C ARG A 351 9.97 -19.03 11.81
N GLN A 352 8.76 -19.07 11.27
CA GLN A 352 7.59 -19.34 12.11
C GLN A 352 7.72 -20.75 12.73
N GLU A 353 7.42 -20.87 14.02
CA GLU A 353 7.34 -22.16 14.69
C GLU A 353 6.23 -23.03 14.09
N LEU A 354 6.44 -24.33 14.03
CA LEU A 354 5.40 -25.27 13.63
C LEU A 354 4.62 -25.75 14.87
N PRO A 355 3.29 -25.90 14.78
CA PRO A 355 2.48 -26.34 15.92
C PRO A 355 2.76 -27.78 16.35
N ASP A 356 3.47 -28.58 15.56
CA ASP A 356 3.83 -29.97 15.87
C ASP A 356 4.96 -30.12 16.88
N ALA A 357 5.62 -29.04 17.28
CA ALA A 357 6.72 -29.04 18.24
C ALA A 357 6.42 -28.24 19.52
N THR A 358 5.36 -27.44 19.54
CA THR A 358 5.03 -26.52 20.65
C THR A 358 3.57 -26.59 21.03
N LYS A 359 3.25 -26.23 22.31
CA LYS A 359 1.87 -25.93 22.68
C LYS A 359 1.44 -24.64 21.98
N TRP A 360 0.24 -24.64 21.47
CA TRP A 360 -0.38 -23.49 20.82
C TRP A 360 -1.62 -23.06 21.58
N GLY A 361 -1.76 -21.79 21.86
CA GLY A 361 -2.89 -21.25 22.59
C GLY A 361 -2.95 -19.73 22.54
N PRO A 362 -3.82 -19.09 23.33
CA PRO A 362 -4.05 -17.65 23.29
C PRO A 362 -2.78 -16.79 23.39
N GLU A 363 -1.75 -17.26 24.08
CA GLU A 363 -0.47 -16.57 24.24
C GLU A 363 0.34 -16.43 22.93
N LYS A 364 -0.01 -17.24 21.92
CA LYS A 364 0.60 -17.23 20.58
C LYS A 364 -0.21 -16.43 19.56
N TRP A 365 -1.42 -16.01 19.91
CA TRP A 365 -2.32 -15.33 19.00
C TRP A 365 -1.94 -13.86 18.78
N ALA A 366 -2.25 -13.34 17.59
CA ALA A 366 -2.10 -11.93 17.25
C ALA A 366 -3.39 -11.16 17.60
N ILE A 367 -3.64 -10.92 18.90
CA ILE A 367 -4.86 -10.29 19.40
C ILE A 367 -5.08 -8.88 18.78
N ASP A 368 -4.00 -8.19 18.49
CA ASP A 368 -3.99 -6.86 17.90
C ASP A 368 -3.92 -6.87 16.36
N TYR A 369 -4.29 -7.99 15.75
CA TYR A 369 -4.30 -8.17 14.30
C TYR A 369 -5.08 -7.05 13.57
N ARG A 370 -6.25 -6.69 14.09
CA ARG A 370 -7.10 -5.66 13.49
C ARG A 370 -6.51 -4.24 13.64
N ASP A 371 -5.86 -3.97 14.76
CA ASP A 371 -5.33 -2.63 15.07
C ASP A 371 -3.95 -2.40 14.46
N LYS A 372 -3.09 -3.39 14.55
CA LYS A 372 -1.70 -3.31 14.10
C LYS A 372 -1.45 -3.87 12.71
N ASN A 373 -2.45 -4.55 12.15
CA ASN A 373 -2.38 -5.13 10.80
C ASN A 373 -1.08 -5.92 10.54
N ARG A 374 -0.81 -6.93 11.35
CA ARG A 374 0.43 -7.70 11.29
C ARG A 374 0.66 -8.48 10.01
N ILE A 375 -0.37 -8.67 9.18
CA ILE A 375 -0.20 -9.31 7.87
C ILE A 375 0.84 -8.61 7.03
N ASN A 376 0.89 -7.27 7.11
CA ASN A 376 1.74 -6.43 6.29
C ASN A 376 2.85 -5.71 7.07
N CYS A 377 3.13 -6.12 8.31
CA CYS A 377 4.32 -5.67 9.03
C CYS A 377 5.52 -6.49 8.55
N TYR A 378 6.36 -5.88 7.76
CA TYR A 378 7.56 -6.51 7.23
C TYR A 378 8.79 -5.95 7.90
N ASP A 379 9.60 -6.83 8.46
CA ASP A 379 10.97 -6.52 8.81
C ASP A 379 11.76 -6.41 7.52
N THR A 380 12.25 -5.24 7.24
CA THR A 380 12.96 -4.96 6.00
C THR A 380 14.40 -4.53 6.25
N GLY A 381 15.19 -5.43 6.78
CA GLY A 381 16.65 -5.27 6.72
C GLY A 381 17.09 -5.48 5.28
N THR A 382 17.42 -4.41 4.55
CA THR A 382 17.59 -4.49 3.10
C THR A 382 18.63 -3.52 2.58
N ALA A 383 18.59 -3.22 1.28
CA ALA A 383 19.44 -2.23 0.65
C ALA A 383 19.27 -0.85 1.31
N PRO A 384 20.30 -0.26 1.89
CA PRO A 384 20.22 1.04 2.57
C PRO A 384 19.69 2.16 1.67
N CYS A 385 20.00 2.13 0.38
CA CYS A 385 19.52 3.09 -0.60
C CYS A 385 17.98 3.06 -0.76
N LYS A 386 17.34 1.88 -0.71
CA LYS A 386 15.89 1.74 -0.72
C LYS A 386 15.28 2.24 0.60
N THR A 387 15.90 1.87 1.71
CA THR A 387 15.44 2.23 3.07
C THR A 387 15.48 3.73 3.30
N ALA A 388 16.53 4.40 2.88
CA ALA A 388 16.71 5.85 3.05
C ALA A 388 15.82 6.68 2.11
N CYS A 389 15.33 6.11 1.03
CA CYS A 389 14.42 6.82 0.12
C CYS A 389 13.01 6.91 0.74
N PRO A 390 12.43 8.11 0.94
CA PRO A 390 11.07 8.26 1.49
C PRO A 390 10.00 7.53 0.67
N ALA A 391 10.14 7.50 -0.66
CA ALA A 391 9.25 6.76 -1.55
C ALA A 391 9.61 5.28 -1.69
N HIS A 392 10.71 4.82 -1.06
CA HIS A 392 11.17 3.43 -1.09
C HIS A 392 11.36 2.86 -2.50
N ILE A 393 11.93 3.67 -3.41
CA ILE A 393 12.19 3.26 -4.79
C ILE A 393 13.16 2.06 -4.81
N ALA A 394 12.93 1.12 -5.71
CA ALA A 394 13.72 -0.09 -5.87
C ALA A 394 15.08 0.17 -6.54
N VAL A 395 15.97 0.89 -5.85
CA VAL A 395 17.25 1.40 -6.41
C VAL A 395 18.10 0.29 -7.03
N GLN A 396 18.37 -0.80 -6.29
CA GLN A 396 19.15 -1.92 -6.85
C GLN A 396 18.53 -2.48 -8.13
N GLY A 397 17.19 -2.53 -8.19
CA GLY A 397 16.45 -3.06 -9.34
C GLY A 397 16.70 -2.24 -10.60
N TYR A 398 16.43 -0.95 -10.54
CA TYR A 398 16.59 -0.13 -11.75
C TYR A 398 18.08 0.05 -12.16
N LEU A 399 19.02 0.04 -11.21
CA LEU A 399 20.45 0.03 -11.54
C LEU A 399 20.84 -1.25 -12.29
N LYS A 400 20.36 -2.42 -11.84
CA LYS A 400 20.61 -3.70 -12.54
C LYS A 400 20.00 -3.72 -13.94
N MET A 401 18.78 -3.21 -14.10
CA MET A 401 18.16 -3.08 -15.43
C MET A 401 18.93 -2.11 -16.33
N ALA A 402 19.39 -0.98 -15.79
CA ALA A 402 20.18 -0.01 -16.54
C ALA A 402 21.53 -0.59 -16.96
N ALA A 403 22.19 -1.37 -16.09
CA ALA A 403 23.42 -2.11 -16.45
C ALA A 403 23.21 -3.04 -17.66
N GLN A 404 21.99 -3.57 -17.84
CA GLN A 404 21.60 -4.44 -18.95
C GLN A 404 21.10 -3.67 -20.18
N GLY A 405 21.03 -2.34 -20.14
CA GLY A 405 20.46 -1.51 -21.21
C GLY A 405 18.91 -1.52 -21.26
N ARG A 406 18.24 -2.06 -20.24
CA ARG A 406 16.77 -2.15 -20.14
C ARG A 406 16.19 -0.88 -19.50
N TYR A 407 16.39 0.28 -20.17
CA TYR A 407 16.05 1.59 -19.58
C TYR A 407 14.55 1.79 -19.40
N ARG A 408 13.72 1.30 -20.34
CA ARG A 408 12.25 1.36 -20.20
C ARG A 408 11.74 0.56 -19.01
N ASP A 409 12.29 -0.62 -18.79
CA ASP A 409 11.93 -1.47 -17.64
C ASP A 409 12.41 -0.84 -16.32
N ALA A 410 13.60 -0.24 -16.33
CA ALA A 410 14.14 0.51 -15.20
C ALA A 410 13.23 1.69 -14.83
N LEU A 411 12.76 2.45 -15.83
CA LEU A 411 11.81 3.54 -15.63
C LEU A 411 10.48 3.02 -15.10
N ALA A 412 9.95 1.94 -15.66
CA ALA A 412 8.72 1.31 -15.19
C ALA A 412 8.82 0.93 -13.70
N LEU A 413 9.98 0.39 -13.28
CA LEU A 413 10.23 0.07 -11.89
C LEU A 413 10.29 1.31 -11.00
N ILE A 414 10.88 2.42 -11.45
CA ILE A 414 10.88 3.70 -10.72
C ILE A 414 9.46 4.25 -10.60
N LYS A 415 8.69 4.28 -11.69
CA LYS A 415 7.33 4.84 -11.73
C LYS A 415 6.31 4.06 -10.88
N LYS A 416 6.63 2.86 -10.39
CA LYS A 416 5.83 2.17 -9.37
C LYS A 416 5.78 2.91 -8.03
N GLU A 417 6.80 3.71 -7.74
CA GLU A 417 6.93 4.43 -6.46
C GLU A 417 7.06 5.95 -6.61
N ASN A 418 7.44 6.42 -7.79
CA ASN A 418 7.72 7.82 -8.06
C ASN A 418 7.21 8.22 -9.45
N PRO A 419 6.17 9.07 -9.55
CA PRO A 419 5.64 9.55 -10.82
C PRO A 419 6.57 10.51 -11.57
N PHE A 420 7.55 11.12 -10.88
CA PHE A 420 8.40 12.20 -11.38
C PHE A 420 9.89 11.86 -11.40
N PRO A 421 10.32 10.78 -12.10
CA PRO A 421 11.72 10.36 -12.11
C PRO A 421 12.65 11.41 -12.75
N ALA A 422 12.21 12.14 -13.79
CA ALA A 422 13.00 13.16 -14.46
C ALA A 422 13.21 14.40 -13.56
N VAL A 423 12.17 14.80 -12.83
CA VAL A 423 12.25 15.86 -11.81
C VAL A 423 13.22 15.45 -10.71
N CYS A 424 12.98 14.29 -10.10
CA CYS A 424 13.82 13.81 -9.00
C CYS A 424 15.27 13.53 -9.43
N GLY A 425 15.53 13.19 -10.69
CA GLY A 425 16.88 13.02 -11.22
C GLY A 425 17.67 14.34 -11.35
N ARG A 426 17.01 15.50 -11.13
CA ARG A 426 17.63 16.83 -11.19
C ARG A 426 17.77 17.49 -9.82
N ILE A 427 16.78 17.29 -8.93
CA ILE A 427 16.68 18.08 -7.69
C ILE A 427 16.60 17.26 -6.41
N CYS A 428 16.79 15.94 -6.47
CA CYS A 428 16.72 15.09 -5.28
C CYS A 428 17.90 15.34 -4.34
N ASN A 429 17.64 15.35 -3.05
CA ASN A 429 18.67 15.47 -2.00
C ASN A 429 19.50 14.19 -1.79
N ARG A 430 19.37 13.18 -2.62
CA ARG A 430 20.22 11.99 -2.75
C ARG A 430 20.44 11.17 -1.45
N ARG A 431 19.50 11.14 -0.53
CA ARG A 431 19.59 10.32 0.71
C ARG A 431 19.98 8.85 0.44
N CYS A 432 19.60 8.33 -0.73
CA CYS A 432 19.99 6.98 -1.16
C CYS A 432 21.49 6.84 -1.41
N GLU A 433 22.17 7.89 -1.88
CA GLU A 433 23.63 7.92 -2.05
C GLU A 433 24.32 8.06 -0.70
N ASP A 434 23.84 8.95 0.19
CA ASP A 434 24.38 9.11 1.56
C ASP A 434 24.30 7.79 2.35
N ALA A 435 23.22 7.04 2.14
CA ALA A 435 23.04 5.73 2.77
C ALA A 435 23.73 4.58 2.04
N CYS A 436 24.32 4.80 0.88
CA CYS A 436 24.90 3.74 0.06
C CYS A 436 26.06 3.04 0.77
N THR A 437 26.02 1.70 0.91
CA THR A 437 27.09 0.92 1.52
C THR A 437 28.42 1.10 0.78
N ARG A 438 28.38 1.31 -0.53
CA ARG A 438 29.59 1.57 -1.32
C ARG A 438 30.37 2.77 -0.82
N GLY A 439 29.71 3.80 -0.27
CA GLY A 439 30.34 4.96 0.32
C GLY A 439 31.24 4.68 1.53
N THR A 440 31.14 3.48 2.11
CA THR A 440 32.06 3.06 3.19
C THR A 440 33.36 2.45 2.69
N ILE A 441 33.47 2.23 1.38
CA ILE A 441 34.65 1.62 0.74
C ILE A 441 35.43 2.69 -0.04
N ASP A 442 34.76 3.34 -0.97
CA ASP A 442 35.32 4.38 -1.82
C ASP A 442 34.34 5.55 -1.97
N GLN A 443 33.50 5.56 -2.98
CA GLN A 443 32.47 6.55 -3.22
C GLN A 443 31.12 5.87 -3.47
N ALA A 444 30.04 6.44 -2.94
CA ALA A 444 28.67 5.99 -3.20
C ALA A 444 28.41 5.86 -4.72
N VAL A 445 27.52 4.95 -5.10
CA VAL A 445 27.05 4.87 -6.48
C VAL A 445 26.29 6.15 -6.85
N ALA A 446 26.54 6.71 -8.05
CA ALA A 446 25.85 7.89 -8.57
C ALA A 446 24.41 7.55 -8.98
N ILE A 447 23.58 7.28 -7.97
CA ILE A 447 22.23 6.75 -8.12
C ILE A 447 21.33 7.75 -8.82
N ASP A 448 21.46 9.02 -8.45
CA ASP A 448 20.64 10.10 -8.99
C ASP A 448 20.98 10.41 -10.45
N ALA A 449 22.27 10.43 -10.78
CA ALA A 449 22.74 10.61 -12.15
C ALA A 449 22.28 9.46 -13.08
N ALA A 450 22.30 8.21 -12.60
CA ALA A 450 21.74 7.06 -13.32
C ALA A 450 20.23 7.20 -13.52
N LYS A 451 19.50 7.68 -12.51
CA LYS A 451 18.05 7.93 -12.60
C LYS A 451 17.75 9.06 -13.59
N LYS A 452 18.54 10.19 -13.57
CA LYS A 452 18.42 11.27 -14.55
C LYS A 452 18.55 10.73 -15.97
N PHE A 453 19.56 9.89 -16.23
CA PHE A 453 19.76 9.26 -17.54
C PHE A 453 18.57 8.39 -17.96
N ILE A 454 18.09 7.49 -17.08
CA ILE A 454 16.97 6.60 -17.37
C ILE A 454 15.72 7.41 -17.73
N ALA A 455 15.42 8.45 -16.96
CA ALA A 455 14.27 9.32 -17.23
C ALA A 455 14.43 10.11 -18.52
N GLN A 456 15.65 10.56 -18.83
CA GLN A 456 15.93 11.29 -20.07
C GLN A 456 15.73 10.42 -21.32
N GLN A 457 16.00 9.12 -21.25
CA GLN A 457 15.69 8.21 -22.35
C GLN A 457 14.20 8.20 -22.69
N ASP A 458 13.33 8.25 -21.68
CA ASP A 458 11.88 8.31 -21.89
C ASP A 458 11.42 9.69 -22.38
N LEU A 459 12.00 10.80 -21.86
CA LEU A 459 11.70 12.14 -22.33
C LEU A 459 12.03 12.32 -23.82
N ASN A 460 13.06 11.65 -24.30
CA ASN A 460 13.51 11.68 -25.69
C ASN A 460 12.83 10.64 -26.59
N ALA A 461 12.02 9.72 -26.01
CA ALA A 461 11.37 8.67 -26.77
C ALA A 461 10.18 9.19 -27.59
N GLU A 462 9.95 8.61 -28.74
CA GLU A 462 8.75 8.88 -29.55
C GLU A 462 7.45 8.54 -28.82
N SER A 463 7.49 7.50 -27.98
CA SER A 463 6.37 7.04 -27.14
C SER A 463 6.81 6.94 -25.69
N ARG A 464 6.22 7.79 -24.84
CA ARG A 464 6.44 7.82 -23.40
C ARG A 464 5.90 6.56 -22.73
N TYR A 465 6.51 6.17 -21.61
CA TYR A 465 6.00 5.09 -20.79
C TYR A 465 4.85 5.55 -19.89
N VAL A 466 3.65 5.01 -20.16
CA VAL A 466 2.47 5.18 -19.31
C VAL A 466 2.24 3.89 -18.52
N PRO A 467 2.20 3.94 -17.18
CA PRO A 467 1.96 2.75 -16.37
C PRO A 467 0.57 2.16 -16.58
N PRO A 468 0.41 0.84 -16.49
CA PRO A 468 -0.90 0.21 -16.58
C PRO A 468 -1.75 0.51 -15.33
N VAL A 469 -3.05 0.66 -15.53
CA VAL A 469 -4.04 0.77 -14.45
C VAL A 469 -4.34 -0.63 -13.92
N VAL A 470 -4.16 -0.83 -12.61
CA VAL A 470 -4.49 -2.08 -11.90
C VAL A 470 -5.57 -1.81 -10.87
N GLN A 471 -6.77 -2.23 -11.16
CA GLN A 471 -7.95 -1.93 -10.37
C GLN A 471 -8.47 -3.18 -9.65
N PRO A 472 -8.78 -3.10 -8.33
CA PRO A 472 -9.32 -4.23 -7.56
C PRO A 472 -10.85 -4.34 -7.71
N SER A 473 -11.37 -4.27 -8.94
CA SER A 473 -12.78 -4.45 -9.29
C SER A 473 -12.92 -5.07 -10.68
N LEU A 474 -13.91 -5.93 -10.84
CA LEU A 474 -14.31 -6.50 -12.14
C LEU A 474 -15.43 -5.67 -12.81
N GLN A 475 -15.99 -4.68 -12.12
CA GLN A 475 -17.16 -3.89 -12.54
C GLN A 475 -16.81 -2.61 -13.32
N GLY A 476 -15.56 -2.42 -13.72
CA GLY A 476 -15.10 -1.24 -14.44
C GLY A 476 -14.55 -0.12 -13.52
N LEU A 477 -14.24 1.03 -14.11
CA LEU A 477 -13.58 2.13 -13.39
C LEU A 477 -14.44 2.68 -12.26
N TRP A 478 -13.77 3.15 -11.20
CA TRP A 478 -14.44 3.78 -10.06
C TRP A 478 -15.14 5.09 -10.47
N LYS A 479 -16.34 5.30 -9.94
CA LYS A 479 -17.17 6.48 -10.25
C LYS A 479 -17.11 7.59 -9.20
N GLN A 480 -16.48 7.33 -8.04
CA GLN A 480 -16.36 8.31 -6.98
C GLN A 480 -15.49 9.48 -7.42
N LYS A 481 -16.05 10.69 -7.34
CA LYS A 481 -15.30 11.94 -7.59
C LYS A 481 -14.38 12.24 -6.42
N ILE A 482 -13.12 12.55 -6.69
CA ILE A 482 -12.10 12.90 -5.69
C ILE A 482 -11.49 14.23 -6.10
N ALA A 483 -11.44 15.19 -5.17
CA ALA A 483 -10.85 16.50 -5.37
C ALA A 483 -9.47 16.55 -4.69
N ILE A 484 -8.49 17.05 -5.42
CA ILE A 484 -7.14 17.28 -4.93
C ILE A 484 -6.87 18.77 -5.00
N ILE A 485 -6.58 19.40 -3.87
CA ILE A 485 -6.41 20.83 -3.73
C ILE A 485 -4.92 21.16 -3.68
N GLY A 486 -4.39 21.69 -4.78
CA GLY A 486 -2.98 21.99 -4.99
C GLY A 486 -2.31 21.04 -5.99
N GLY A 487 -1.81 21.61 -7.08
CA GLY A 487 -1.12 20.92 -8.17
C GLY A 487 0.41 20.81 -7.97
N GLY A 488 0.88 20.77 -6.71
CA GLY A 488 2.27 20.50 -6.36
C GLY A 488 2.61 19.00 -6.35
N PRO A 489 3.87 18.61 -6.03
CA PRO A 489 4.30 17.21 -6.09
C PRO A 489 3.49 16.25 -5.22
N ALA A 490 2.98 16.68 -4.06
CA ALA A 490 2.15 15.86 -3.20
C ALA A 490 0.76 15.59 -3.83
N GLY A 491 0.09 16.65 -4.31
CA GLY A 491 -1.23 16.53 -4.94
C GLY A 491 -1.19 15.74 -6.25
N LEU A 492 -0.24 16.07 -7.12
CA LEU A 492 -0.04 15.35 -8.39
C LEU A 492 0.31 13.87 -8.16
N SER A 493 1.11 13.55 -7.12
CA SER A 493 1.41 12.15 -6.78
C SER A 493 0.17 11.42 -6.25
N CYS A 494 -0.65 12.07 -5.42
CA CYS A 494 -1.92 11.51 -4.97
C CYS A 494 -2.83 11.22 -6.17
N ALA A 495 -2.96 12.16 -7.10
CA ALA A 495 -3.73 11.99 -8.33
C ALA A 495 -3.21 10.80 -9.17
N TYR A 496 -1.89 10.70 -9.35
CA TYR A 496 -1.26 9.61 -10.07
C TYR A 496 -1.59 8.24 -9.48
N PHE A 497 -1.40 8.06 -8.17
CA PHE A 497 -1.65 6.76 -7.53
C PHE A 497 -3.14 6.41 -7.48
N LEU A 498 -4.04 7.39 -7.41
CA LEU A 498 -5.48 7.17 -7.56
C LEU A 498 -5.84 6.77 -9.00
N ALA A 499 -5.23 7.40 -10.00
CA ALA A 499 -5.45 7.05 -11.40
C ALA A 499 -4.98 5.62 -11.71
N LEU A 500 -3.84 5.19 -11.17
CA LEU A 500 -3.36 3.80 -11.29
C LEU A 500 -4.33 2.77 -10.66
N GLN A 501 -5.15 3.18 -9.71
CA GLN A 501 -6.20 2.36 -9.10
C GLN A 501 -7.55 2.44 -9.83
N GLY A 502 -7.64 3.19 -10.93
CA GLY A 502 -8.84 3.29 -11.75
C GLY A 502 -9.79 4.45 -11.41
N TYR A 503 -9.35 5.44 -10.65
CA TYR A 503 -10.07 6.70 -10.45
C TYR A 503 -9.75 7.72 -11.54
N LYS A 504 -10.62 8.74 -11.64
CA LYS A 504 -10.37 9.96 -12.44
C LYS A 504 -10.43 11.16 -11.50
N PRO A 505 -9.38 11.42 -10.71
CA PRO A 505 -9.37 12.54 -9.79
C PRO A 505 -9.25 13.88 -10.52
N THR A 506 -9.79 14.96 -9.90
CA THR A 506 -9.64 16.33 -10.38
C THR A 506 -8.69 17.08 -9.44
N VAL A 507 -7.65 17.66 -10.01
CA VAL A 507 -6.70 18.54 -9.31
C VAL A 507 -7.12 19.99 -9.54
N PHE A 508 -7.32 20.75 -8.46
CA PHE A 508 -7.58 22.19 -8.48
C PHE A 508 -6.30 22.92 -8.11
N GLU A 509 -5.80 23.76 -9.02
CA GLU A 509 -4.59 24.55 -8.86
C GLU A 509 -4.90 26.04 -9.02
N LYS A 510 -4.54 26.85 -8.00
CA LYS A 510 -4.79 28.29 -8.04
C LYS A 510 -3.95 29.04 -9.08
N ASN A 511 -2.78 28.52 -9.36
CA ASN A 511 -1.87 29.13 -10.33
C ASN A 511 -2.22 28.74 -11.78
N PRO A 512 -1.72 29.50 -12.79
CA PRO A 512 -1.95 29.18 -14.20
C PRO A 512 -1.39 27.84 -14.65
N HIS A 513 -0.35 27.35 -13.99
CA HIS A 513 0.33 26.11 -14.34
C HIS A 513 0.47 25.19 -13.12
N PRO A 514 0.35 23.87 -13.28
CA PRO A 514 0.63 22.91 -12.21
C PRO A 514 2.14 22.74 -12.01
N GLY A 515 2.52 22.13 -10.87
CA GLY A 515 3.91 21.87 -10.49
C GLY A 515 4.26 22.41 -9.11
N GLY A 516 3.48 23.37 -8.57
CA GLY A 516 3.75 23.98 -7.27
C GLY A 516 5.17 24.53 -7.15
N MET A 517 5.87 24.24 -6.04
CA MET A 517 7.24 24.74 -5.83
C MET A 517 8.27 24.18 -6.82
N LEU A 518 8.00 23.08 -7.54
CA LEU A 518 8.85 22.60 -8.62
C LEU A 518 8.94 23.65 -9.74
N ARG A 519 7.84 24.33 -10.02
CA ARG A 519 7.75 25.37 -11.05
C ARG A 519 8.05 26.77 -10.52
N TYR A 520 7.45 27.13 -9.37
CA TYR A 520 7.43 28.49 -8.85
C TYR A 520 8.53 28.80 -7.83
N GLY A 521 9.25 27.77 -7.36
CA GLY A 521 10.30 27.93 -6.33
C GLY A 521 11.67 27.44 -6.78
N ILE A 522 11.74 26.48 -7.70
CA ILE A 522 13.02 25.93 -8.16
C ILE A 522 13.42 26.62 -9.47
N PRO A 523 14.62 27.22 -9.56
CA PRO A 523 15.10 27.89 -10.75
C PRO A 523 15.25 26.96 -11.95
N SER A 524 15.03 27.48 -13.17
CA SER A 524 15.08 26.71 -14.42
C SER A 524 16.46 26.09 -14.69
N PHE A 525 17.55 26.70 -14.20
CA PHE A 525 18.89 26.12 -14.35
C PHE A 525 19.12 24.85 -13.49
N LYS A 526 18.22 24.54 -12.55
CA LYS A 526 18.18 23.26 -11.82
C LYS A 526 17.10 22.33 -12.35
N LEU A 527 15.94 22.89 -12.72
CA LEU A 527 14.78 22.13 -13.18
C LEU A 527 14.03 22.89 -14.27
N GLU A 528 14.23 22.49 -15.50
CA GLU A 528 13.57 23.08 -16.65
C GLU A 528 12.05 22.83 -16.63
N LYS A 529 11.26 23.83 -17.04
CA LYS A 529 9.79 23.80 -16.91
C LYS A 529 9.14 22.76 -17.82
N ASP A 530 9.72 22.54 -19.01
CA ASP A 530 9.28 21.51 -19.96
C ASP A 530 9.43 20.08 -19.41
N VAL A 531 10.43 19.83 -18.56
CA VAL A 531 10.59 18.55 -17.87
C VAL A 531 9.42 18.29 -16.90
N ILE A 532 8.98 19.33 -16.18
CA ILE A 532 7.82 19.25 -15.29
C ILE A 532 6.55 18.96 -16.10
N ASP A 533 6.34 19.71 -17.18
CA ASP A 533 5.18 19.56 -18.05
C ASP A 533 5.12 18.16 -18.67
N ALA A 534 6.26 17.64 -19.15
CA ALA A 534 6.36 16.31 -19.73
C ALA A 534 6.02 15.19 -18.73
N GLU A 535 6.40 15.33 -17.46
CA GLU A 535 6.02 14.35 -16.43
C GLU A 535 4.53 14.45 -16.05
N ILE A 536 3.97 15.68 -16.04
CA ILE A 536 2.55 15.88 -15.74
C ILE A 536 1.64 15.35 -16.86
N GLU A 537 2.11 15.39 -18.10
CA GLU A 537 1.33 14.87 -19.25
C GLU A 537 0.98 13.40 -19.09
N ILE A 538 1.86 12.59 -18.47
CA ILE A 538 1.57 11.19 -18.16
C ILE A 538 0.36 11.05 -17.21
N LEU A 539 0.17 11.99 -16.28
CA LEU A 539 -0.98 11.99 -15.38
C LEU A 539 -2.28 12.26 -16.16
N LYS A 540 -2.24 13.16 -17.12
CA LYS A 540 -3.40 13.45 -17.98
C LYS A 540 -3.75 12.26 -18.86
N GLU A 541 -2.75 11.56 -19.41
CA GLU A 541 -2.96 10.32 -20.15
C GLU A 541 -3.60 9.21 -19.29
N LEU A 542 -3.30 9.17 -18.00
CA LEU A 542 -3.96 8.29 -17.04
C LEU A 542 -5.39 8.73 -16.70
N GLY A 543 -5.84 9.89 -17.19
CA GLY A 543 -7.19 10.41 -16.97
C GLY A 543 -7.34 11.34 -15.77
N VAL A 544 -6.24 11.91 -15.25
CA VAL A 544 -6.30 12.98 -14.24
C VAL A 544 -6.73 14.28 -14.91
N GLU A 545 -7.78 14.89 -14.38
CA GLU A 545 -8.20 16.24 -14.77
C GLU A 545 -7.43 17.28 -13.94
N ILE A 546 -6.86 18.31 -14.59
CA ILE A 546 -6.17 19.40 -13.90
C ILE A 546 -6.83 20.72 -14.27
N ARG A 547 -7.39 21.41 -13.29
CA ARG A 547 -8.06 22.71 -13.41
C ARG A 547 -7.16 23.79 -12.78
N CYS A 548 -6.50 24.55 -13.63
CA CYS A 548 -5.65 25.67 -13.21
C CYS A 548 -6.44 26.96 -13.12
N GLY A 549 -5.95 27.94 -12.34
CA GLY A 549 -6.60 29.21 -12.12
C GLY A 549 -7.84 29.13 -11.22
N VAL A 550 -7.97 28.10 -10.41
CA VAL A 550 -9.09 27.90 -9.49
C VAL A 550 -8.58 27.85 -8.06
N GLU A 551 -8.81 28.90 -7.28
CA GLU A 551 -8.48 28.94 -5.85
C GLU A 551 -9.66 28.41 -5.03
N VAL A 552 -9.54 27.20 -4.50
CA VAL A 552 -10.52 26.61 -3.60
C VAL A 552 -10.51 27.36 -2.27
N GLY A 553 -11.65 27.72 -1.76
CA GLY A 553 -11.87 28.64 -0.66
C GLY A 553 -12.26 30.04 -1.13
N LYS A 554 -12.10 30.38 -2.42
CA LYS A 554 -12.40 31.69 -2.97
C LYS A 554 -13.40 31.62 -4.14
N GLU A 555 -13.03 31.01 -5.28
CA GLU A 555 -13.91 30.80 -6.42
C GLU A 555 -14.90 29.67 -6.20
N VAL A 556 -14.50 28.64 -5.48
CA VAL A 556 -15.28 27.45 -5.12
C VAL A 556 -14.88 26.96 -3.74
N THR A 557 -15.84 26.61 -2.90
CA THR A 557 -15.58 26.09 -1.56
C THR A 557 -15.53 24.54 -1.53
N LEU A 558 -15.03 23.96 -0.44
CA LEU A 558 -15.12 22.51 -0.23
C LEU A 558 -16.58 22.06 -0.11
N ALA A 559 -17.46 22.92 0.44
CA ALA A 559 -18.90 22.67 0.53
C ALA A 559 -19.54 22.61 -0.87
N ASP A 560 -19.17 23.51 -1.78
CA ASP A 560 -19.66 23.49 -3.16
C ASP A 560 -19.20 22.23 -3.90
N LEU A 561 -17.96 21.81 -3.70
CA LEU A 561 -17.44 20.58 -4.28
C LEU A 561 -18.16 19.33 -3.72
N ARG A 562 -18.49 19.30 -2.43
CA ARG A 562 -19.34 18.23 -1.86
C ARG A 562 -20.73 18.21 -2.52
N ALA A 563 -21.32 19.38 -2.72
CA ALA A 563 -22.60 19.50 -3.42
C ALA A 563 -22.52 19.01 -4.89
N ASP A 564 -21.38 19.22 -5.56
CA ASP A 564 -21.08 18.70 -6.91
C ASP A 564 -20.75 17.18 -6.90
N GLY A 565 -20.78 16.52 -5.74
CA GLY A 565 -20.67 15.07 -5.59
C GLY A 565 -19.26 14.55 -5.34
N TYR A 566 -18.27 15.41 -5.05
CA TYR A 566 -16.97 14.97 -4.59
C TYR A 566 -17.08 14.29 -3.21
N LYS A 567 -16.39 13.17 -3.04
CA LYS A 567 -16.51 12.29 -1.86
C LYS A 567 -15.33 12.37 -0.91
N ALA A 568 -14.19 12.85 -1.38
CA ALA A 568 -13.00 13.03 -0.58
C ALA A 568 -12.12 14.15 -1.14
N PHE A 569 -11.35 14.75 -0.24
CA PHE A 569 -10.51 15.91 -0.51
C PHE A 569 -9.09 15.65 -0.02
N TYR A 570 -8.10 15.92 -0.86
CA TYR A 570 -6.70 15.88 -0.48
C TYR A 570 -6.10 17.27 -0.52
N LEU A 571 -5.79 17.86 0.65
CA LEU A 571 -5.22 19.19 0.74
C LEU A 571 -3.69 19.12 0.65
N ALA A 572 -3.12 19.71 -0.38
CA ALA A 572 -1.69 19.67 -0.71
C ALA A 572 -1.21 21.02 -1.26
N ILE A 573 -1.67 22.12 -0.65
CA ILE A 573 -1.37 23.50 -1.12
C ILE A 573 0.07 23.94 -0.85
N GLY A 574 0.85 23.18 -0.05
CA GLY A 574 2.26 23.45 0.24
C GLY A 574 2.49 24.68 1.12
N CYS A 575 3.73 25.15 1.14
CA CYS A 575 4.17 26.37 1.86
C CYS A 575 4.60 27.41 0.85
N GLN A 576 3.69 28.28 0.44
CA GLN A 576 3.93 29.28 -0.63
C GLN A 576 4.18 30.70 -0.09
N GLY A 577 4.00 30.94 1.19
CA GLY A 577 4.33 32.18 1.84
C GLY A 577 5.77 32.20 2.34
N GLY A 578 6.41 33.36 2.28
CA GLY A 578 7.74 33.62 2.87
C GLY A 578 7.61 34.21 4.26
N ARG A 579 8.44 33.74 5.22
CA ARG A 579 8.47 34.32 6.55
C ARG A 579 9.16 35.67 6.57
N LYS A 580 8.65 36.58 7.43
CA LYS A 580 9.23 37.87 7.72
C LYS A 580 10.25 37.76 8.89
N ALA A 581 11.24 38.65 8.88
CA ALA A 581 12.26 38.72 9.94
C ALA A 581 11.73 39.36 11.24
N GLY A 582 10.72 40.20 11.13
CA GLY A 582 10.12 40.92 12.25
C GLY A 582 11.04 42.01 12.85
N VAL A 583 11.88 42.61 12.02
CA VAL A 583 12.82 43.66 12.42
C VAL A 583 12.43 44.99 11.78
N PRO A 584 12.83 46.12 12.41
CA PRO A 584 12.52 47.44 11.86
C PRO A 584 12.98 47.63 10.42
N GLY A 585 12.18 48.35 9.63
CA GLY A 585 12.48 48.68 8.24
C GLY A 585 12.10 47.59 7.21
N GLU A 586 11.52 46.44 7.63
CA GLU A 586 11.23 45.30 6.75
C GLU A 586 10.18 45.58 5.65
N GLU A 587 9.36 46.62 5.82
CA GLU A 587 8.33 46.99 4.85
C GLU A 587 8.84 47.94 3.75
N ALA A 588 10.14 48.23 3.71
CA ALA A 588 10.73 49.12 2.75
C ALA A 588 10.77 48.51 1.32
N ALA A 589 10.71 49.37 0.30
CA ALA A 589 10.95 48.95 -1.06
C ALA A 589 12.37 48.37 -1.21
N GLY A 590 12.54 47.39 -2.08
CA GLY A 590 13.80 46.63 -2.21
C GLY A 590 13.93 45.42 -1.32
N ILE A 591 12.96 45.17 -0.39
CA ILE A 591 12.93 43.99 0.47
C ILE A 591 11.83 43.06 0.00
N GLN A 592 12.17 41.80 -0.25
CA GLN A 592 11.24 40.78 -0.65
C GLN A 592 11.62 39.40 -0.07
N THR A 593 10.68 38.45 -0.08
CA THR A 593 10.97 37.07 0.29
C THR A 593 11.60 36.30 -0.86
N ALA A 594 12.39 35.27 -0.56
CA ALA A 594 12.96 34.40 -1.57
C ALA A 594 11.86 33.71 -2.41
N VAL A 595 10.74 33.35 -1.79
CA VAL A 595 9.60 32.74 -2.51
C VAL A 595 9.06 33.70 -3.58
N ASN A 596 8.91 34.99 -3.25
CA ASN A 596 8.42 35.98 -4.21
C ASN A 596 9.43 36.24 -5.34
N LEU A 597 10.73 36.39 -5.02
CA LEU A 597 11.76 36.53 -6.04
C LEU A 597 11.79 35.35 -7.00
N LEU A 598 11.88 34.14 -6.46
CA LEU A 598 11.97 32.91 -7.27
C LEU A 598 10.73 32.71 -8.14
N ARG A 599 9.54 33.05 -7.61
CA ARG A 599 8.29 33.03 -8.39
C ARG A 599 8.31 34.06 -9.52
N THR A 600 8.67 35.32 -9.21
CA THR A 600 8.73 36.39 -10.23
C THR A 600 9.67 36.00 -11.38
N VAL A 601 10.85 35.49 -11.04
CA VAL A 601 11.84 35.05 -12.04
C VAL A 601 11.41 33.76 -12.75
N GLY A 602 10.73 32.86 -12.04
CA GLY A 602 10.16 31.64 -12.63
C GLY A 602 9.04 31.93 -13.65
N ASP A 603 8.30 33.02 -13.46
CA ASP A 603 7.27 33.51 -14.38
C ASP A 603 7.88 34.34 -15.54
N ASP A 604 8.94 35.11 -15.25
CA ASP A 604 9.66 35.93 -16.27
C ASP A 604 11.17 35.88 -16.02
N GLU A 605 11.90 35.03 -16.73
CA GLU A 605 13.36 34.91 -16.66
C GLU A 605 14.10 36.18 -17.14
N ASN A 606 13.40 37.14 -17.78
CA ASN A 606 13.96 38.44 -18.18
C ASN A 606 13.91 39.50 -17.07
N TYR A 607 13.36 39.15 -15.89
CA TYR A 607 13.37 40.03 -14.72
C TYR A 607 14.78 40.55 -14.42
N LYS A 608 14.91 41.87 -14.14
CA LYS A 608 16.20 42.49 -13.88
C LYS A 608 16.27 43.02 -12.47
N MET A 609 17.43 42.81 -11.87
CA MET A 609 17.87 43.42 -10.62
C MET A 609 19.12 44.27 -10.90
N SER A 610 19.32 45.29 -10.11
CA SER A 610 20.53 46.10 -10.11
C SER A 610 20.98 46.37 -8.68
N GLY A 611 22.24 46.76 -8.53
CA GLY A 611 22.81 47.07 -7.21
C GLY A 611 23.21 45.83 -6.39
N ARG A 612 23.53 46.11 -5.15
CA ARG A 612 24.02 45.09 -4.21
C ARG A 612 22.84 44.37 -3.56
N THR A 613 22.86 43.07 -3.55
CA THR A 613 21.80 42.23 -2.94
C THR A 613 22.34 41.52 -1.70
N VAL A 614 21.62 41.61 -0.60
CA VAL A 614 21.86 40.74 0.60
C VAL A 614 20.76 39.69 0.71
N VAL A 615 21.15 38.41 0.74
CA VAL A 615 20.25 37.29 0.93
C VAL A 615 20.39 36.81 2.39
N ILE A 616 19.30 36.80 3.15
CA ILE A 616 19.30 36.39 4.55
C ILE A 616 18.73 34.97 4.68
N GLY A 617 19.57 34.02 5.04
CA GLY A 617 19.27 32.58 5.22
C GLY A 617 20.45 31.70 4.83
N GLY A 618 20.48 30.45 5.32
CA GLY A 618 21.57 29.46 5.11
C GLY A 618 21.17 28.16 4.43
N GLY A 619 19.91 28.03 4.00
CA GLY A 619 19.40 26.82 3.34
C GLY A 619 19.47 26.88 1.79
N ASN A 620 19.10 25.77 1.13
CA ASN A 620 19.15 25.67 -0.34
C ASN A 620 18.33 26.77 -1.07
N VAL A 621 17.20 27.19 -0.47
CA VAL A 621 16.38 28.29 -1.04
C VAL A 621 17.13 29.62 -1.02
N ALA A 622 18.00 29.85 -0.01
CA ALA A 622 18.86 31.02 0.05
C ALA A 622 19.95 30.97 -1.04
N ILE A 623 20.53 29.80 -1.26
CA ILE A 623 21.47 29.56 -2.36
C ILE A 623 20.78 29.84 -3.71
N ASP A 624 19.58 29.33 -3.92
CA ASP A 624 18.81 29.55 -5.14
C ASP A 624 18.53 31.04 -5.36
N ALA A 625 18.09 31.75 -4.31
CA ALA A 625 17.84 33.18 -4.35
C ALA A 625 19.11 33.99 -4.67
N ALA A 626 20.24 33.61 -4.11
CA ALA A 626 21.53 34.26 -4.37
C ALA A 626 21.96 34.07 -5.85
N ARG A 627 21.95 32.86 -6.33
CA ARG A 627 22.32 32.50 -7.70
C ARG A 627 21.37 33.13 -8.73
N VAL A 628 20.05 33.15 -8.43
CA VAL A 628 19.06 33.86 -9.25
C VAL A 628 19.31 35.35 -9.27
N SER A 629 19.64 35.99 -8.13
CA SER A 629 19.93 37.41 -8.07
C SER A 629 21.11 37.80 -8.99
N LEU A 630 22.18 36.97 -9.02
CA LEU A 630 23.31 37.18 -9.94
C LEU A 630 22.87 37.10 -11.41
N ARG A 631 22.06 36.10 -11.76
CA ARG A 631 21.53 35.93 -13.14
C ARG A 631 20.60 37.04 -13.56
N CYS A 632 19.88 37.64 -12.62
CA CYS A 632 19.04 38.82 -12.87
C CYS A 632 19.82 40.09 -13.03
N GLY A 633 21.14 40.13 -12.78
CA GLY A 633 22.03 41.28 -12.98
C GLY A 633 22.35 42.06 -11.73
N ALA A 634 22.22 41.51 -10.54
CA ALA A 634 22.75 42.13 -9.33
C ALA A 634 24.27 42.32 -9.42
N ASP A 635 24.77 43.52 -9.02
CA ASP A 635 26.20 43.86 -9.12
C ASP A 635 27.07 43.03 -8.16
N ALA A 636 26.53 42.71 -7.00
CA ALA A 636 27.17 41.85 -5.99
C ALA A 636 26.09 41.18 -5.12
N VAL A 637 26.31 39.94 -4.75
CA VAL A 637 25.42 39.19 -3.83
C VAL A 637 26.18 38.72 -2.61
N THR A 638 25.65 39.07 -1.43
CA THR A 638 26.15 38.57 -0.16
C THR A 638 25.08 37.77 0.57
N MET A 639 25.36 36.51 0.81
CA MET A 639 24.48 35.65 1.62
C MET A 639 24.90 35.74 3.10
N VAL A 640 23.92 35.85 4.00
CA VAL A 640 24.13 35.94 5.44
C VAL A 640 23.33 34.88 6.16
N CYS A 641 23.97 34.08 7.03
CA CYS A 641 23.28 33.04 7.80
C CYS A 641 23.68 33.00 9.27
N LEU A 642 22.81 32.42 10.11
CA LEU A 642 23.05 32.28 11.55
C LEU A 642 24.07 31.19 11.86
N GLU A 643 24.13 30.17 11.04
CA GLU A 643 24.95 28.98 11.23
C GLU A 643 26.43 29.28 10.96
N PRO A 644 27.34 28.49 11.53
CA PRO A 644 28.74 28.45 11.11
C PRO A 644 28.83 27.78 9.72
N ARG A 645 29.95 27.94 9.04
CA ARG A 645 30.15 27.49 7.66
C ARG A 645 29.87 25.98 7.46
N ASP A 646 30.37 25.18 8.39
CA ASP A 646 30.22 23.73 8.39
C ASP A 646 28.86 23.23 8.94
N GLY A 647 28.06 24.13 9.48
CA GLY A 647 26.73 23.91 10.01
C GLY A 647 25.59 24.44 9.13
N MET A 648 25.89 24.95 7.95
CA MET A 648 24.87 25.48 7.04
C MET A 648 23.90 24.39 6.59
N PRO A 649 22.57 24.66 6.56
CA PRO A 649 21.57 23.68 6.13
C PRO A 649 21.62 23.36 4.63
N ALA A 650 22.21 24.22 3.80
CA ALA A 650 22.38 23.99 2.38
C ALA A 650 23.41 22.87 2.12
N SER A 651 23.27 22.14 1.01
CA SER A 651 24.22 21.11 0.64
C SER A 651 25.60 21.70 0.32
N ALA A 652 26.68 20.97 0.63
CA ALA A 652 28.04 21.43 0.39
C ALA A 652 28.31 21.71 -1.10
N GLU A 653 27.69 20.93 -1.97
CA GLU A 653 27.79 21.10 -3.44
C GLU A 653 27.16 22.42 -3.89
N GLU A 654 25.92 22.71 -3.45
CA GLU A 654 25.24 23.98 -3.79
C GLU A 654 25.93 25.21 -3.21
N ILE A 655 26.52 25.09 -2.00
CA ILE A 655 27.32 26.15 -1.39
C ILE A 655 28.55 26.43 -2.27
N ALA A 656 29.25 25.40 -2.72
CA ALA A 656 30.43 25.55 -3.59
C ALA A 656 30.06 26.22 -4.92
N GLU A 657 28.99 25.77 -5.57
CA GLU A 657 28.49 26.34 -6.82
C GLU A 657 28.13 27.84 -6.65
N ALA A 658 27.50 28.25 -5.56
CA ALA A 658 27.18 29.64 -5.29
C ALA A 658 28.43 30.52 -5.12
N GLU A 659 29.45 30.00 -4.47
CA GLU A 659 30.73 30.70 -4.31
C GLU A 659 31.49 30.80 -5.64
N GLU A 660 31.51 29.74 -6.44
CA GLU A 660 32.10 29.74 -7.78
C GLU A 660 31.40 30.77 -8.71
N GLU A 661 30.11 30.98 -8.55
CA GLU A 661 29.34 31.98 -9.26
C GLU A 661 29.53 33.41 -8.72
N GLY A 662 30.28 33.60 -7.64
CA GLY A 662 30.64 34.88 -7.08
C GLY A 662 29.77 35.35 -5.88
N THR A 663 28.98 34.47 -5.27
CA THR A 663 28.25 34.81 -4.04
C THR A 663 29.20 34.86 -2.85
N ALA A 664 29.27 35.99 -2.13
CA ALA A 664 29.99 36.06 -0.87
C ALA A 664 29.13 35.50 0.29
N ILE A 665 29.69 34.65 1.14
CA ILE A 665 28.95 34.05 2.28
C ILE A 665 29.49 34.55 3.61
N ARG A 666 28.61 35.08 4.45
CA ARG A 666 28.91 35.52 5.82
C ARG A 666 28.11 34.69 6.83
N CYS A 667 28.81 33.91 7.64
CA CYS A 667 28.24 33.05 8.66
C CYS A 667 28.21 33.69 10.04
N GLY A 668 27.27 33.28 10.89
CA GLY A 668 27.18 33.66 12.28
C GLY A 668 26.54 35.04 12.54
N TYR A 669 25.72 35.54 11.64
CA TYR A 669 25.02 36.81 11.80
C TYR A 669 23.53 36.68 11.41
N GLY A 670 22.67 37.46 12.09
CA GLY A 670 21.26 37.64 11.77
C GLY A 670 20.84 39.09 11.66
N PRO A 671 19.70 39.42 11.05
CA PRO A 671 19.25 40.80 10.88
C PRO A 671 18.88 41.44 12.21
N LYS A 672 19.24 42.70 12.40
CA LYS A 672 18.85 43.59 13.50
C LYS A 672 17.85 44.63 13.05
N GLU A 673 18.16 45.34 11.94
CA GLU A 673 17.30 46.34 11.34
C GLU A 673 17.68 46.55 9.86
N PHE A 674 16.76 47.05 9.05
CA PHE A 674 16.99 47.52 7.71
C PHE A 674 17.01 49.04 7.72
N VAL A 675 18.13 49.63 7.27
CA VAL A 675 18.27 51.06 7.12
C VAL A 675 17.59 51.51 5.84
N THR A 676 16.76 52.54 5.94
CA THR A 676 15.95 52.99 4.80
C THR A 676 16.13 54.49 4.58
N GLU A 677 16.22 54.91 3.29
CA GLU A 677 16.16 56.28 2.85
C GLU A 677 15.07 56.44 1.79
N ASN A 678 14.24 57.47 1.93
CA ASN A 678 13.10 57.68 1.03
C ASN A 678 12.18 56.47 0.80
N GLY A 679 12.04 55.63 1.81
CA GLY A 679 11.22 54.43 1.75
C GLY A 679 11.85 53.20 1.05
N HIS A 680 13.13 53.30 0.68
CA HIS A 680 13.90 52.23 0.05
C HIS A 680 15.02 51.75 0.97
N VAL A 681 15.36 50.45 0.94
CA VAL A 681 16.48 49.92 1.70
C VAL A 681 17.82 50.40 1.15
N THR A 682 18.74 50.78 2.06
CA THR A 682 20.10 51.25 1.70
C THR A 682 21.19 50.44 2.44
N ALA A 683 20.86 49.80 3.54
CA ALA A 683 21.76 48.90 4.23
C ALA A 683 20.98 47.91 5.14
N VAL A 684 21.63 46.83 5.52
CA VAL A 684 21.17 45.93 6.60
C VAL A 684 22.17 45.96 7.76
N VAL A 685 21.68 46.21 8.97
CA VAL A 685 22.44 46.04 10.20
C VAL A 685 22.24 44.62 10.71
N LEU A 686 23.35 43.92 10.87
CA LEU A 686 23.40 42.54 11.33
C LEU A 686 23.97 42.46 12.74
N LYS A 687 23.51 41.53 13.54
CA LYS A 687 23.98 41.20 14.90
C LYS A 687 24.55 39.78 14.97
N LYS A 688 25.58 39.60 15.76
CA LYS A 688 26.27 38.32 15.92
C LYS A 688 25.37 37.26 16.56
N CYS A 689 25.23 36.12 15.89
CA CYS A 689 24.58 34.96 16.49
C CYS A 689 25.54 34.23 17.45
N THR A 690 25.14 34.06 18.71
CA THR A 690 25.93 33.42 19.75
C THR A 690 25.51 31.97 20.05
N GLY A 691 24.34 31.56 19.61
CA GLY A 691 23.83 30.20 19.74
C GLY A 691 22.60 30.00 18.90
N LEU A 692 22.42 28.77 18.37
CA LEU A 692 21.30 28.42 17.50
C LEU A 692 20.15 27.71 18.23
N TYR A 693 20.49 26.99 19.30
CA TYR A 693 19.54 26.11 19.97
C TYR A 693 19.51 26.42 21.48
N ASN A 694 18.33 26.29 22.08
CA ASN A 694 18.19 26.33 23.51
C ASN A 694 18.66 24.99 24.17
N PRO A 695 18.72 24.92 25.51
CA PRO A 695 19.15 23.73 26.24
C PRO A 695 18.30 22.46 25.93
N GLU A 696 17.04 22.67 25.49
CA GLU A 696 16.14 21.58 25.07
C GLU A 696 16.33 21.14 23.60
N GLY A 697 17.36 21.65 22.91
CA GLY A 697 17.68 21.35 21.53
C GLY A 697 16.70 21.94 20.49
N ARG A 698 15.89 22.92 20.88
CA ARG A 698 14.98 23.62 19.98
C ARG A 698 15.64 24.83 19.36
N PHE A 699 15.40 25.09 18.07
CA PHE A 699 15.90 26.28 17.39
C PHE A 699 15.34 27.55 18.05
N ALA A 700 16.23 28.32 18.67
CA ALA A 700 15.97 29.55 19.42
C ALA A 700 17.25 30.40 19.43
N PRO A 701 17.57 31.09 18.33
CA PRO A 701 18.83 31.79 18.18
C PRO A 701 18.99 32.92 19.20
N THR A 702 20.21 33.01 19.75
CA THR A 702 20.61 34.05 20.69
C THR A 702 21.64 34.96 20.02
N TYR A 703 21.69 36.23 20.44
CA TYR A 703 22.51 37.24 19.80
C TYR A 703 23.30 38.10 20.78
N ASP A 704 24.44 38.58 20.29
CA ASP A 704 25.12 39.74 20.91
C ASP A 704 24.65 41.02 20.21
N GLU A 705 23.88 41.83 20.91
CA GLU A 705 23.30 43.07 20.35
C GLU A 705 24.35 44.18 20.14
N ASN A 706 25.55 44.02 20.71
CA ASN A 706 26.65 45.01 20.62
C ASN A 706 27.64 44.64 19.48
N ASP A 707 27.78 43.38 19.13
CA ASP A 707 28.59 42.93 17.99
C ASP A 707 27.77 43.03 16.72
N THR A 708 27.87 44.17 16.05
CA THR A 708 27.08 44.44 14.83
C THR A 708 27.97 44.81 13.65
N ILE A 709 27.50 44.41 12.47
CA ILE A 709 28.07 44.83 11.18
C ILE A 709 26.99 45.44 10.31
N THR A 710 27.35 46.43 9.50
CA THR A 710 26.44 47.05 8.53
C THR A 710 26.89 46.69 7.14
N LEU A 711 26.00 46.11 6.35
CA LEU A 711 26.23 45.84 4.93
C LEU A 711 25.38 46.76 4.07
N PRO A 712 26.00 47.62 3.27
CA PRO A 712 25.28 48.45 2.29
C PRO A 712 24.62 47.53 1.25
N CYS A 713 23.35 47.76 0.97
CA CYS A 713 22.60 47.00 -0.03
C CYS A 713 21.49 47.84 -0.65
N ASP A 714 21.14 47.50 -1.86
CA ASP A 714 20.05 48.10 -2.63
C ASP A 714 18.84 47.18 -2.66
N ASN A 715 19.06 45.87 -2.39
CA ASN A 715 18.02 44.83 -2.32
C ASN A 715 18.31 43.90 -1.13
N VAL A 716 17.22 43.38 -0.52
CA VAL A 716 17.29 42.35 0.51
C VAL A 716 16.31 41.21 0.12
N VAL A 717 16.79 39.99 0.19
CA VAL A 717 15.98 38.78 -0.05
C VAL A 717 15.93 37.94 1.21
N LEU A 718 14.74 37.80 1.81
CA LEU A 718 14.51 37.03 3.02
C LEU A 718 14.24 35.55 2.70
N SER A 719 15.17 34.70 3.09
CA SER A 719 15.09 33.24 2.93
C SER A 719 15.13 32.49 4.26
N ILE A 720 14.34 32.99 5.23
CA ILE A 720 14.33 32.52 6.62
C ILE A 720 13.19 31.55 6.95
N GLY A 721 12.74 30.85 5.93
CA GLY A 721 11.71 29.82 6.02
C GLY A 721 10.43 30.18 5.25
N GLN A 722 9.58 29.19 5.14
CA GLN A 722 8.30 29.27 4.44
C GLN A 722 7.13 29.10 5.41
N CYS A 723 5.94 29.53 5.02
CA CYS A 723 4.70 29.37 5.76
C CYS A 723 3.55 28.91 4.87
N ILE A 724 2.54 28.33 5.49
CA ILE A 724 1.32 27.89 4.83
C ILE A 724 0.36 29.08 4.75
N GLU A 725 -0.23 29.28 3.61
CA GLU A 725 -1.27 30.29 3.37
C GLU A 725 -2.60 29.58 3.09
N TRP A 726 -3.40 29.38 4.12
CA TRP A 726 -4.68 28.68 4.01
C TRP A 726 -5.76 29.53 3.32
N GLY A 727 -5.68 30.87 3.44
CA GLY A 727 -6.78 31.73 2.98
C GLY A 727 -8.10 31.27 3.61
N ASP A 728 -9.15 31.26 2.81
CA ASP A 728 -10.51 30.84 3.23
C ASP A 728 -10.77 29.34 2.97
N LEU A 729 -9.73 28.56 2.62
CA LEU A 729 -9.87 27.12 2.25
C LEU A 729 -10.48 26.26 3.35
N LEU A 730 -10.19 26.59 4.61
CA LEU A 730 -10.65 25.81 5.77
C LEU A 730 -11.93 26.36 6.41
N ASP A 731 -12.54 27.39 5.82
CA ASP A 731 -13.75 27.99 6.39
C ASP A 731 -14.91 26.97 6.42
N GLY A 732 -15.43 26.76 7.62
CA GLY A 732 -16.50 25.76 7.84
C GLY A 732 -16.03 24.33 7.97
N GLU A 733 -14.72 24.06 7.93
CA GLU A 733 -14.16 22.72 8.05
C GLU A 733 -13.64 22.41 9.46
N ALA A 734 -13.79 21.15 9.89
CA ALA A 734 -13.28 20.69 11.19
C ALA A 734 -11.80 20.25 11.12
N VAL A 735 -10.97 21.01 10.40
CA VAL A 735 -9.53 20.74 10.28
C VAL A 735 -8.78 21.48 11.37
N GLU A 736 -8.13 20.76 12.27
CA GLU A 736 -7.31 21.32 13.33
C GLU A 736 -5.94 21.74 12.79
N LEU A 737 -5.45 22.90 13.25
CA LEU A 737 -4.12 23.41 12.94
C LEU A 737 -3.20 23.32 14.16
N GLY A 738 -2.01 22.77 13.95
CA GLY A 738 -0.99 22.65 14.94
C GLY A 738 0.05 23.78 14.89
N ARG A 739 1.23 23.49 15.42
CA ARG A 739 2.34 24.45 15.43
C ARG A 739 2.76 24.82 14.00
N GLY A 740 2.97 26.10 13.74
CA GLY A 740 3.35 26.59 12.40
C GLY A 740 2.24 26.54 11.38
N GLN A 741 0.98 26.49 11.83
CA GLN A 741 -0.21 26.39 10.98
C GLN A 741 -0.30 25.10 10.15
N GLY A 742 0.47 24.06 10.50
CA GLY A 742 0.35 22.74 9.86
C GLY A 742 -0.93 22.04 10.26
N ALA A 743 -1.54 21.32 9.31
CA ALA A 743 -2.74 20.56 9.59
C ALA A 743 -2.45 19.35 10.50
N VAL A 744 -3.34 19.09 11.46
CA VAL A 744 -3.27 17.91 12.33
C VAL A 744 -3.99 16.75 11.64
N ALA A 745 -3.32 15.62 11.53
CA ALA A 745 -3.87 14.42 10.92
C ALA A 745 -3.31 13.14 11.54
N ASP A 746 -4.02 12.05 11.38
CA ASP A 746 -3.54 10.72 11.78
C ASP A 746 -2.28 10.35 11.00
N PRO A 747 -1.19 9.91 11.66
CA PRO A 747 0.09 9.68 11.01
C PRO A 747 0.12 8.47 10.07
N VAL A 748 -0.90 7.62 10.09
CA VAL A 748 -1.02 6.44 9.24
C VAL A 748 -1.94 6.70 8.06
N THR A 749 -3.08 7.35 8.33
CA THR A 749 -4.12 7.55 7.32
C THR A 749 -4.06 8.92 6.67
N TYR A 750 -3.34 9.88 7.24
CA TYR A 750 -3.31 11.28 6.78
C TYR A 750 -4.69 11.95 6.81
N GLN A 751 -5.65 11.35 7.52
CA GLN A 751 -7.01 11.85 7.70
C GLN A 751 -7.03 12.90 8.81
N THR A 752 -7.73 14.00 8.58
CA THR A 752 -7.93 15.07 9.58
C THR A 752 -9.11 14.73 10.49
N ALA A 753 -9.45 15.63 11.42
CA ALA A 753 -10.69 15.54 12.21
C ALA A 753 -11.95 15.64 11.31
N GLN A 754 -11.85 16.28 10.14
CA GLN A 754 -12.89 16.24 9.12
C GLN A 754 -12.76 14.93 8.32
N PRO A 755 -13.71 13.99 8.40
CA PRO A 755 -13.54 12.62 7.92
C PRO A 755 -13.24 12.46 6.42
N ASP A 756 -13.76 13.34 5.58
CA ASP A 756 -13.57 13.33 4.12
C ASP A 756 -12.36 14.14 3.65
N VAL A 757 -11.60 14.75 4.60
CA VAL A 757 -10.46 15.60 4.31
C VAL A 757 -9.16 14.93 4.75
N PHE A 758 -8.25 14.79 3.80
CA PHE A 758 -6.91 14.24 3.96
C PHE A 758 -5.88 15.30 3.63
N VAL A 759 -4.68 15.19 4.20
CA VAL A 759 -3.61 16.17 4.01
C VAL A 759 -2.29 15.48 3.68
N GLY A 760 -1.39 16.21 3.00
CA GLY A 760 -0.04 15.71 2.79
C GLY A 760 0.88 16.74 2.13
N GLY A 761 2.17 16.42 2.08
CA GLY A 761 3.21 17.37 1.73
C GLY A 761 3.40 18.41 2.83
N ASP A 762 3.85 19.61 2.45
CA ASP A 762 4.32 20.62 3.40
C ASP A 762 3.23 21.14 4.35
N VAL A 763 1.96 21.06 3.98
CA VAL A 763 0.86 21.47 4.90
C VAL A 763 0.73 20.55 6.11
N TYR A 764 1.30 19.34 6.04
CA TYR A 764 1.30 18.37 7.14
C TYR A 764 2.68 18.22 7.78
N THR A 765 3.74 18.12 6.99
CA THR A 765 5.09 17.81 7.49
C THR A 765 5.96 19.05 7.73
N GLY A 766 5.50 20.24 7.32
CA GLY A 766 6.35 21.41 7.08
C GLY A 766 7.15 21.24 5.77
N PRO A 767 7.90 22.27 5.36
CA PRO A 767 8.70 22.25 4.14
C PRO A 767 9.70 21.11 4.10
N ARG A 768 9.60 20.24 3.08
CA ARG A 768 10.48 19.10 2.84
C ARG A 768 10.84 18.99 1.37
N PHE A 769 11.59 17.94 1.01
CA PHE A 769 11.99 17.69 -0.37
C PHE A 769 10.84 17.08 -1.21
N ALA A 770 10.90 17.26 -2.51
CA ALA A 770 9.90 16.74 -3.44
C ALA A 770 9.61 15.25 -3.27
N ILE A 771 10.63 14.44 -2.95
CA ILE A 771 10.48 12.99 -2.74
C ILE A 771 9.67 12.66 -1.48
N ASP A 772 9.71 13.50 -0.43
CA ASP A 772 8.87 13.35 0.76
C ASP A 772 7.40 13.65 0.43
N ALA A 773 7.17 14.70 -0.40
CA ALA A 773 5.83 15.05 -0.88
C ALA A 773 5.23 13.95 -1.77
N ILE A 774 6.03 13.31 -2.63
CA ILE A 774 5.64 12.16 -3.45
C ILE A 774 5.21 10.99 -2.56
N ALA A 775 6.00 10.68 -1.54
CA ALA A 775 5.67 9.61 -0.59
C ALA A 775 4.35 9.89 0.15
N ALA A 776 4.13 11.14 0.60
CA ALA A 776 2.89 11.55 1.24
C ALA A 776 1.68 11.42 0.29
N GLY A 777 1.83 11.84 -0.98
CA GLY A 777 0.79 11.69 -2.00
C GLY A 777 0.37 10.24 -2.22
N LYS A 778 1.34 9.32 -2.25
CA LYS A 778 1.07 7.88 -2.35
C LYS A 778 0.24 7.37 -1.16
N GLN A 779 0.60 7.73 0.06
CA GLN A 779 -0.14 7.33 1.26
C GLN A 779 -1.53 7.95 1.31
N GLY A 780 -1.67 9.22 0.90
CA GLY A 780 -2.96 9.90 0.76
C GLY A 780 -3.89 9.16 -0.21
N ALA A 781 -3.38 8.74 -1.37
CA ALA A 781 -4.14 7.97 -2.34
C ALA A 781 -4.68 6.64 -1.78
N VAL A 782 -3.85 5.90 -1.01
CA VAL A 782 -4.29 4.68 -0.33
C VAL A 782 -5.41 4.96 0.66
N SER A 783 -5.32 6.05 1.42
CA SER A 783 -6.33 6.43 2.41
C SER A 783 -7.63 6.86 1.76
N ILE A 784 -7.56 7.68 0.73
CA ILE A 784 -8.73 8.15 -0.02
C ILE A 784 -9.46 6.98 -0.67
N HIS A 785 -8.73 6.07 -1.34
CA HIS A 785 -9.31 4.86 -1.90
C HIS A 785 -10.13 4.10 -0.85
N ARG A 786 -9.56 3.87 0.33
CA ARG A 786 -10.24 3.16 1.41
C ARG A 786 -11.45 3.92 1.95
N PHE A 787 -11.35 5.23 2.05
CA PHE A 787 -12.44 6.07 2.55
C PHE A 787 -13.65 6.11 1.61
N VAL A 788 -13.41 6.24 0.30
CA VAL A 788 -14.52 6.35 -0.67
C VAL A 788 -15.14 5.00 -1.03
N GLN A 789 -14.49 3.88 -0.67
CA GLN A 789 -15.09 2.57 -0.83
C GLN A 789 -15.97 2.24 0.40
N PRO A 790 -17.20 1.77 0.19
CA PRO A 790 -18.13 1.57 1.27
C PRO A 790 -17.62 0.56 2.30
N ASN A 791 -17.82 0.88 3.57
CA ASN A 791 -17.54 0.00 4.71
C ASN A 791 -16.11 -0.57 4.75
N THR A 792 -15.13 0.20 4.33
CA THR A 792 -13.74 -0.19 4.27
C THR A 792 -12.98 0.29 5.51
N SER A 793 -12.16 -0.58 6.08
CA SER A 793 -11.25 -0.20 7.17
C SER A 793 -10.09 0.67 6.67
N MET A 794 -9.82 1.76 7.37
CA MET A 794 -8.69 2.63 7.05
C MET A 794 -7.33 1.98 7.31
N THR A 795 -7.25 0.97 8.18
CA THR A 795 -6.00 0.41 8.69
C THR A 795 -5.80 -1.08 8.40
N ILE A 796 -6.84 -1.91 8.42
CA ILE A 796 -6.74 -3.35 8.17
C ILE A 796 -6.22 -3.61 6.74
N GLY A 797 -5.20 -4.44 6.61
CA GLY A 797 -4.59 -4.75 5.30
C GLY A 797 -3.77 -3.59 4.70
N ARG A 798 -3.51 -2.51 5.45
CA ARG A 798 -2.64 -1.42 5.01
C ARG A 798 -1.18 -1.83 5.11
N ASN A 799 -0.43 -1.60 4.05
CA ASN A 799 0.99 -1.92 3.99
C ASN A 799 1.76 -1.01 4.96
N ARG A 800 2.32 -1.59 6.01
CA ARG A 800 3.20 -0.89 6.97
C ARG A 800 4.55 -1.59 6.96
N ARG A 801 5.61 -0.84 6.69
CA ARG A 801 6.97 -1.38 6.66
C ARG A 801 7.77 -0.81 7.82
N GLU A 802 8.39 -1.69 8.56
CA GLU A 802 9.46 -1.34 9.48
C GLU A 802 10.80 -1.56 8.78
N PHE A 803 11.68 -0.60 8.84
CA PHE A 803 13.00 -0.65 8.22
C PHE A 803 14.05 -0.74 9.32
N PHE A 804 14.94 -1.74 9.19
CA PHE A 804 16.10 -1.81 10.05
C PHE A 804 17.26 -1.07 9.42
N GLU A 805 17.98 -0.32 10.24
CA GLU A 805 19.23 0.27 9.82
C GLU A 805 20.30 -0.83 9.74
N LEU A 806 21.01 -0.87 8.61
CA LEU A 806 22.06 -1.84 8.38
C LEU A 806 23.33 -1.43 9.12
N ASP A 807 23.86 -2.32 9.97
CA ASP A 807 25.18 -2.14 10.57
C ASP A 807 26.28 -2.34 9.51
N LYS A 808 26.63 -1.24 8.84
CA LYS A 808 27.64 -1.24 7.78
C LYS A 808 29.04 -1.59 8.28
N GLY A 809 29.34 -1.33 9.55
CA GLY A 809 30.65 -1.63 10.18
C GLY A 809 30.90 -3.11 10.35
N ASN A 810 29.83 -3.91 10.43
CA ASN A 810 29.91 -5.36 10.61
C ASN A 810 29.77 -6.17 9.30
N LEU A 811 29.73 -5.53 8.14
CA LEU A 811 29.63 -6.25 6.86
C LEU A 811 30.97 -6.79 6.38
N SER A 812 30.91 -7.98 5.82
CA SER A 812 31.99 -8.56 5.02
C SER A 812 31.69 -8.33 3.55
N ILE A 813 32.48 -7.47 2.93
CA ILE A 813 32.34 -7.15 1.52
C ILE A 813 33.36 -8.01 0.76
N GLY A 814 32.89 -8.90 -0.12
CA GLY A 814 33.72 -9.73 -0.98
C GLY A 814 34.37 -8.94 -2.11
N GLU A 815 34.68 -9.60 -3.22
CA GLU A 815 35.13 -8.93 -4.43
C GLU A 815 34.07 -7.97 -4.96
N TYR A 816 34.49 -6.82 -5.45
CA TYR A 816 33.61 -5.78 -6.01
C TYR A 816 34.33 -5.09 -7.19
N ASP A 817 33.54 -4.43 -8.02
CA ASP A 817 34.05 -3.65 -9.15
C ASP A 817 34.82 -2.40 -8.65
N HIS A 818 36.05 -2.22 -9.11
CA HIS A 818 36.92 -1.09 -8.72
C HIS A 818 36.80 0.14 -9.63
N THR A 819 35.85 0.14 -10.56
CA THR A 819 35.60 1.29 -11.42
C THR A 819 35.33 2.55 -10.58
N PRO A 820 35.96 3.70 -10.88
CA PRO A 820 35.72 4.94 -10.16
C PRO A 820 34.29 5.47 -10.41
N ARG A 821 33.77 6.25 -9.45
CA ARG A 821 32.46 6.91 -9.61
C ARG A 821 32.46 7.77 -10.86
N GLN A 822 31.44 7.60 -11.69
CA GLN A 822 31.25 8.37 -12.90
C GLN A 822 30.63 9.73 -12.60
N GLN A 823 31.02 10.73 -13.39
CA GLN A 823 30.48 12.10 -13.32
C GLN A 823 29.97 12.53 -14.68
N ALA A 824 28.85 13.20 -14.69
CA ALA A 824 28.31 13.80 -15.91
C ALA A 824 29.16 15.02 -16.32
N ALA A 825 29.27 15.23 -17.61
CA ALA A 825 29.92 16.42 -18.15
C ALA A 825 29.03 17.66 -17.98
N VAL A 826 29.66 18.83 -18.04
CA VAL A 826 28.98 20.12 -18.14
C VAL A 826 29.02 20.56 -19.60
N ASP A 827 27.94 21.14 -20.11
CA ASP A 827 27.88 21.71 -21.45
C ASP A 827 28.64 23.05 -21.49
N GLU A 828 29.81 23.05 -22.12
CA GLU A 828 30.69 24.22 -22.24
C GLU A 828 30.10 25.36 -23.12
N HIS A 829 29.03 25.09 -23.86
CA HIS A 829 28.32 26.09 -24.67
C HIS A 829 27.31 26.91 -23.87
N ILE A 830 26.98 26.47 -22.66
CA ILE A 830 26.07 27.15 -21.74
C ILE A 830 26.91 27.90 -20.70
N ASP A 831 26.76 29.24 -20.65
CA ASP A 831 27.32 30.01 -19.53
C ASP A 831 26.55 29.68 -18.24
N ALA A 832 27.09 28.73 -17.50
CA ALA A 832 26.48 28.22 -16.28
C ALA A 832 26.26 29.30 -15.18
N HIS A 833 27.00 30.43 -15.26
CA HIS A 833 26.90 31.50 -14.29
C HIS A 833 25.82 32.55 -14.62
N ARG A 834 25.39 32.62 -15.88
CA ARG A 834 24.43 33.63 -16.32
C ARG A 834 23.16 33.09 -16.97
N SER A 835 23.20 31.82 -17.42
CA SER A 835 22.08 31.20 -18.08
C SER A 835 21.06 30.63 -17.09
N PHE A 836 19.78 30.64 -17.47
CA PHE A 836 18.73 29.86 -16.81
C PHE A 836 18.56 28.47 -17.39
N ARG A 837 19.46 27.97 -18.23
CA ARG A 837 19.50 26.60 -18.76
C ARG A 837 20.31 25.71 -17.84
N ASP A 838 19.90 24.43 -17.72
CA ASP A 838 20.71 23.41 -17.04
C ASP A 838 21.94 23.08 -17.88
N ALA A 839 23.11 23.40 -17.35
CA ALA A 839 24.38 23.08 -17.98
C ALA A 839 24.86 21.63 -17.69
N HIS A 840 24.26 20.95 -16.73
CA HIS A 840 24.65 19.60 -16.37
C HIS A 840 24.04 18.56 -17.32
N LEU A 841 24.86 17.93 -18.11
CA LEU A 841 24.47 16.84 -19.00
C LEU A 841 24.05 15.59 -18.20
N THR A 842 23.51 14.58 -18.90
CA THR A 842 23.35 13.24 -18.33
C THR A 842 24.66 12.46 -18.47
N LEU A 843 24.82 11.40 -17.67
CA LEU A 843 25.84 10.40 -17.96
C LEU A 843 25.64 9.85 -19.38
N THR A 844 26.72 9.47 -20.05
CA THR A 844 26.63 8.67 -21.28
C THR A 844 26.21 7.24 -20.97
N GLU A 845 25.71 6.51 -21.96
CA GLU A 845 25.34 5.11 -21.79
C GLU A 845 26.51 4.25 -21.25
N THR A 846 27.72 4.48 -21.76
CA THR A 846 28.93 3.79 -21.27
C THR A 846 29.21 4.09 -19.80
N GLN A 847 29.07 5.35 -19.39
CA GLN A 847 29.22 5.75 -18.00
C GLN A 847 28.13 5.15 -17.10
N VAL A 848 26.86 5.10 -17.57
CA VAL A 848 25.77 4.48 -16.81
C VAL A 848 26.04 2.99 -16.60
N ARG A 849 26.47 2.27 -17.61
CA ARG A 849 26.83 0.85 -17.48
C ARG A 849 27.98 0.64 -16.49
N ALA A 850 29.01 1.46 -16.57
CA ALA A 850 30.15 1.43 -15.65
C ALA A 850 29.72 1.77 -14.21
N GLU A 851 28.93 2.82 -14.02
CA GLU A 851 28.45 3.25 -12.70
C GLU A 851 27.52 2.25 -12.04
N THR A 852 26.61 1.67 -12.80
CA THR A 852 25.64 0.70 -12.26
C THR A 852 26.27 -0.64 -11.90
N ALA A 853 27.40 -1.02 -12.55
CA ALA A 853 28.19 -2.19 -12.18
C ALA A 853 28.85 -2.07 -10.80
N ARG A 854 29.07 -0.85 -10.31
CA ARG A 854 29.62 -0.59 -8.97
C ARG A 854 28.68 -0.98 -7.82
N CYS A 855 27.40 -1.27 -8.10
CA CYS A 855 26.43 -1.62 -7.07
C CYS A 855 26.77 -2.94 -6.39
N LEU A 856 26.92 -2.92 -5.05
CA LEU A 856 27.25 -4.11 -4.24
C LEU A 856 26.11 -5.12 -4.10
N GLY A 857 24.89 -4.79 -4.50
CA GLY A 857 23.72 -5.66 -4.37
C GLY A 857 23.42 -6.06 -2.92
N CYS A 858 23.35 -5.08 -2.01
CA CYS A 858 23.27 -5.31 -0.56
C CYS A 858 22.09 -6.17 -0.10
N GLY A 859 20.90 -6.02 -0.70
CA GLY A 859 19.68 -6.65 -0.25
C GLY A 859 19.25 -7.83 -1.12
N ALA A 860 18.54 -8.78 -0.50
CA ALA A 860 17.83 -9.85 -1.19
C ALA A 860 16.57 -10.23 -0.43
N SER A 861 15.57 -10.75 -1.12
CA SER A 861 14.39 -11.31 -0.45
C SER A 861 14.74 -12.60 0.29
N VAL A 862 14.01 -12.87 1.37
CA VAL A 862 14.07 -14.11 2.14
C VAL A 862 12.67 -14.66 2.32
N VAL A 863 12.53 -15.97 2.33
CA VAL A 863 11.23 -16.64 2.47
C VAL A 863 11.17 -17.43 3.77
N ASP A 864 10.11 -17.25 4.54
CA ASP A 864 9.76 -18.17 5.61
C ASP A 864 8.95 -19.34 5.00
N PRO A 865 9.54 -20.56 4.91
CA PRO A 865 8.89 -21.70 4.27
C PRO A 865 7.67 -22.20 5.05
N ASN A 866 7.56 -21.89 6.35
CA ASN A 866 6.45 -22.29 7.19
C ASN A 866 5.24 -21.36 7.02
N LYS A 867 5.46 -20.10 6.68
CA LYS A 867 4.40 -19.14 6.31
C LYS A 867 4.00 -19.23 4.85
N CYS A 868 4.91 -19.66 3.98
CA CYS A 868 4.65 -19.73 2.54
C CYS A 868 3.48 -20.69 2.25
N ILE A 869 2.49 -20.23 1.49
CA ILE A 869 1.32 -21.03 1.07
C ILE A 869 1.46 -21.61 -0.33
N GLY A 870 2.56 -21.30 -1.03
CA GLY A 870 2.85 -21.85 -2.35
C GLY A 870 1.90 -21.36 -3.47
N CYS A 871 1.40 -20.12 -3.37
CA CYS A 871 0.46 -19.57 -4.34
C CYS A 871 1.09 -19.11 -5.67
N GLY A 872 2.40 -18.91 -5.74
CA GLY A 872 3.10 -18.49 -6.96
C GLY A 872 3.02 -17.00 -7.31
N VAL A 873 2.23 -16.18 -6.60
CA VAL A 873 2.10 -14.75 -6.91
C VAL A 873 3.45 -14.03 -6.87
N CYS A 874 4.33 -14.36 -5.92
CA CYS A 874 5.66 -13.76 -5.85
C CYS A 874 6.54 -14.10 -7.05
N THR A 875 6.40 -15.29 -7.63
CA THR A 875 7.13 -15.76 -8.81
C THR A 875 6.71 -14.94 -10.03
N THR A 876 5.41 -14.78 -10.27
CA THR A 876 4.89 -14.04 -11.44
C THR A 876 5.12 -12.53 -11.37
N LYS A 877 5.36 -11.98 -10.16
CA LYS A 877 5.68 -10.56 -9.98
C LYS A 877 7.19 -10.26 -9.98
N CYS A 878 8.05 -11.28 -10.11
CA CYS A 878 9.50 -11.10 -10.16
C CYS A 878 9.99 -10.88 -11.60
N GLU A 879 10.47 -9.69 -11.89
CA GLU A 879 11.02 -9.31 -13.20
C GLU A 879 12.51 -9.69 -13.35
N PHE A 880 13.10 -10.33 -12.32
CA PHE A 880 14.53 -10.68 -12.25
C PHE A 880 14.79 -12.18 -12.20
N ASP A 881 13.76 -12.97 -12.37
CA ASP A 881 13.85 -14.43 -12.30
C ASP A 881 14.54 -14.92 -11.02
N ALA A 882 14.21 -14.29 -9.89
CA ALA A 882 14.90 -14.47 -8.62
C ALA A 882 14.12 -15.27 -7.58
N ILE A 883 12.87 -15.64 -7.85
CA ILE A 883 12.03 -16.39 -6.90
C ILE A 883 11.17 -17.41 -7.63
N HIS A 884 11.30 -18.67 -7.26
CA HIS A 884 10.66 -19.79 -7.90
C HIS A 884 9.93 -20.67 -6.90
N LEU A 885 8.89 -21.36 -7.35
CA LEU A 885 8.21 -22.39 -6.59
C LEU A 885 8.93 -23.73 -6.74
N HIS A 886 9.04 -24.45 -5.63
CA HIS A 886 9.56 -25.81 -5.57
C HIS A 886 8.56 -26.72 -4.86
N ARG A 887 8.31 -27.90 -5.38
CA ARG A 887 7.37 -28.88 -4.84
C ARG A 887 7.96 -29.65 -3.66
N ASP A 888 8.12 -28.96 -2.52
CA ASP A 888 8.75 -29.49 -1.32
C ASP A 888 7.77 -30.24 -0.40
N LEU A 889 6.47 -30.07 -0.56
CA LEU A 889 5.42 -30.56 0.35
C LEU A 889 4.31 -31.34 -0.38
N PRO A 890 4.64 -32.43 -1.09
CA PRO A 890 3.68 -33.16 -1.93
C PRO A 890 2.45 -33.67 -1.17
N GLN A 891 2.57 -33.87 0.16
CA GLN A 891 1.45 -34.27 1.00
C GLN A 891 0.34 -33.19 1.09
N CYS A 892 0.67 -31.93 0.79
CA CYS A 892 -0.30 -30.83 0.82
C CYS A 892 -1.24 -30.81 -0.41
N SER A 893 -0.98 -31.57 -1.45
CA SER A 893 -1.87 -31.72 -2.61
C SER A 893 -3.03 -32.68 -2.36
N LYS A 894 -3.05 -33.39 -1.23
CA LYS A 894 -4.14 -34.29 -0.93
C LYS A 894 -5.46 -33.55 -0.73
N MET A 895 -6.48 -34.02 -1.41
CA MET A 895 -7.87 -33.58 -1.27
C MET A 895 -8.70 -34.69 -0.62
N VAL A 896 -9.20 -34.43 0.58
CA VAL A 896 -9.89 -35.44 1.43
C VAL A 896 -11.37 -35.09 1.52
N LYS A 897 -12.22 -36.08 1.42
CA LYS A 897 -13.67 -35.89 1.69
C LYS A 897 -13.86 -35.41 3.12
N SER A 898 -14.74 -34.42 3.30
CA SER A 898 -15.01 -33.81 4.61
C SER A 898 -15.41 -34.85 5.68
N GLU A 899 -16.07 -35.92 5.29
CA GLU A 899 -16.47 -37.00 6.15
C GLU A 899 -15.28 -37.80 6.74
N ASP A 900 -14.14 -37.80 6.04
CA ASP A 900 -12.93 -38.53 6.44
C ASP A 900 -11.89 -37.63 7.12
N LYS A 901 -12.21 -36.38 7.39
CA LYS A 901 -11.28 -35.37 7.95
C LYS A 901 -10.60 -35.82 9.25
N PHE A 902 -11.35 -36.39 10.16
CA PHE A 902 -10.79 -36.84 11.43
C PHE A 902 -9.79 -38.00 11.24
N LYS A 903 -10.04 -38.91 10.32
CA LYS A 903 -9.10 -40.00 10.01
C LYS A 903 -7.80 -39.44 9.43
N ALA A 904 -7.88 -38.35 8.63
CA ALA A 904 -6.73 -37.70 8.02
C ALA A 904 -5.86 -36.95 9.03
N ILE A 905 -6.45 -36.32 10.05
CA ILE A 905 -5.72 -35.50 11.03
C ILE A 905 -5.24 -36.23 12.27
N LEU A 906 -5.92 -37.32 12.67
CA LEU A 906 -5.58 -38.12 13.88
C LEU A 906 -4.11 -38.54 13.94
N PRO A 907 -3.49 -39.08 12.86
CA PRO A 907 -2.07 -39.44 12.89
C PRO A 907 -1.15 -38.28 13.20
N TYR A 908 -1.43 -37.07 12.63
CA TYR A 908 -0.68 -35.87 12.90
C TYR A 908 -0.86 -35.40 14.34
N MET A 909 -2.10 -35.36 14.83
CA MET A 909 -2.41 -34.97 16.21
C MET A 909 -1.68 -35.89 17.22
N ALA A 910 -1.71 -37.20 17.04
CA ALA A 910 -1.03 -38.16 17.89
C ALA A 910 0.51 -37.95 17.87
N LYS A 911 1.11 -37.81 16.67
CA LYS A 911 2.53 -37.56 16.52
C LYS A 911 2.94 -36.23 17.15
N ARG A 912 2.12 -35.19 16.98
CA ARG A 912 2.33 -33.87 17.58
C ARG A 912 2.30 -33.94 19.11
N GLU A 913 1.30 -34.59 19.70
CA GLU A 913 1.20 -34.74 21.16
C GLU A 913 2.41 -35.46 21.75
N ILE A 914 2.90 -36.50 21.07
CA ILE A 914 4.13 -37.19 21.46
C ILE A 914 5.33 -36.24 21.41
N LYS A 915 5.50 -35.49 20.32
CA LYS A 915 6.60 -34.50 20.19
C LYS A 915 6.56 -33.47 21.32
N ILE A 916 5.38 -32.92 21.63
CA ILE A 916 5.23 -31.92 22.70
C ILE A 916 5.58 -32.51 24.07
N ARG A 917 5.15 -33.74 24.34
CA ARG A 917 5.47 -34.41 25.62
C ARG A 917 6.96 -34.69 25.81
N PHE A 918 7.66 -35.02 24.72
CA PHE A 918 9.09 -35.32 24.73
C PHE A 918 9.96 -34.11 24.40
N ALA A 919 9.38 -32.96 23.97
CA ALA A 919 10.14 -31.75 23.80
C ALA A 919 10.72 -31.35 25.17
N LYS A 920 12.04 -31.32 25.28
CA LYS A 920 12.71 -30.76 26.46
C LYS A 920 12.20 -29.34 26.62
N LYS A 921 11.69 -29.00 27.80
CA LYS A 921 11.38 -27.60 28.15
C LYS A 921 12.68 -26.85 27.93
N GLY A 922 12.77 -26.16 26.80
CA GLY A 922 13.86 -25.25 26.54
C GLY A 922 13.92 -24.22 27.65
N LYS A 923 15.11 -23.97 28.15
CA LYS A 923 15.42 -22.95 29.14
C LYS A 923 15.04 -21.58 28.63
#